data_c0fd7d64e2feaaa971940d1b609ce8d7
#
_entry.id   c0fd7d64e2feaaa971940d1b609ce8d7
#
_cell.length_a   1.000
_cell.length_b   1.000
_cell.length_c   1.000
_cell.angle_alpha   90.00
_cell.angle_beta   90.00
_cell.angle_gamma   90.00
#
_symmetry.space_group_name_H-M   'P 1'
#
loop_
_entity.id
_entity.type
_entity.pdbx_description
1 polymer ?
#
loop_
_entity_poly.entity_id
_entity_poly.type
_entity_poly.pdbx_seq_one_letter_code
_entity_poly.pdbx_strand_id
1 'polypeptide(L)'
;MKKWRINRPDPVKTAEFMNKCDLKSLTLDVMTSRGLTDFDSLADFFKGEELSDPFLIKDMAIAAEVINKAVDQYDLICIYGDYDCDGVTSTTILYNYLESMGANIMYYIPEREAGYGMNMEAIEMLAEKGVKLIVTVDNGISAVEEAERIAELDMELVITDHHQPPEKLPRARAIVNPHRADCPSSYKDLAGVGVAFKLCAALDGGSYDTVMEQYADICAIGTVADVVPLTGENRTIVKRGLEYLANTEILGLNYLIDKAKLDRNALDSTGIAFRIAPVINASGRFGSPLTAVKTLLSEDPEDAENYVDTLLNLNTQRKQTETEIMTEIVNHINAHPETLDHRVLVLSGKGWHHGVIGIVSSRILEFYGKPNVIISIDDDGNARGSARSVKGFNIFKCFQHCGELLDKFGGHECAGGLSLKAENIEKLTQMVYEYSDPMEKFPSVELIADKLLMPQDINLDNVKGLAAMEPFGAENPAPVFAMLGVRVDKIIPLSQGKHTKIEFSYGSYRGQALIFSLAPEKACFAVGDKLDMLVELGINVFNNRESISIRVIDHRLSGVKQERYFAAKDCYEKLMRGEQLPASFIRKIIPTRQELIGVYKYISAVKNITLDNLFMKISGDSMNYCKLHICVDIFRDKGLIEFRPATMKISYVVPKQKVNLEDSETLVKLNEMLGKAGN
;
A
#
# COMPACT_ATOMS: atom_id res chain seq x y z
N MET A 1 4.91 -18.39 -2.58
CA MET A 1 3.75 -18.61 -1.66
C MET A 1 3.84 -17.61 -0.51
N LYS A 2 2.70 -17.01 -0.10
CA LYS A 2 2.63 -16.08 1.04
C LYS A 2 2.35 -16.85 2.34
N LYS A 3 2.78 -16.28 3.48
CA LYS A 3 2.47 -16.85 4.80
C LYS A 3 1.08 -16.42 5.24
N TRP A 4 0.30 -17.34 5.79
CA TRP A 4 -1.05 -17.06 6.29
C TRP A 4 -1.12 -17.20 7.79
N ARG A 5 -1.81 -16.27 8.44
CA ARG A 5 -2.24 -16.37 9.82
C ARG A 5 -3.76 -16.31 9.85
N ILE A 6 -4.39 -17.30 10.45
CA ILE A 6 -5.85 -17.36 10.60
C ILE A 6 -6.17 -17.06 12.05
N ASN A 7 -6.83 -15.95 12.29
CA ASN A 7 -7.30 -15.55 13.60
C ASN A 7 -8.49 -16.42 14.04
N ARG A 8 -8.77 -16.41 15.31
CA ARG A 8 -9.90 -17.14 15.91
C ARG A 8 -10.80 -16.17 16.62
N PRO A 9 -12.10 -16.09 16.23
CA PRO A 9 -13.09 -15.35 17.00
C PRO A 9 -13.21 -15.86 18.43
N ASP A 10 -13.64 -14.99 19.34
CA ASP A 10 -14.05 -15.40 20.67
C ASP A 10 -15.55 -15.79 20.64
N PRO A 11 -15.91 -17.09 20.68
CA PRO A 11 -17.29 -17.51 20.55
C PRO A 11 -18.17 -17.11 21.74
N VAL A 12 -17.57 -16.93 22.93
CA VAL A 12 -18.30 -16.50 24.14
C VAL A 12 -18.69 -15.03 23.99
N LYS A 13 -17.74 -14.19 23.55
CA LYS A 13 -18.00 -12.76 23.31
C LYS A 13 -18.94 -12.56 22.13
N THR A 14 -18.78 -13.29 21.04
CA THR A 14 -19.71 -13.25 19.90
C THR A 14 -21.14 -13.52 20.37
N ALA A 15 -21.35 -14.59 21.15
CA ALA A 15 -22.69 -14.94 21.69
C ALA A 15 -23.22 -13.87 22.65
N GLU A 16 -22.36 -13.30 23.52
CA GLU A 16 -22.73 -12.20 24.41
C GLU A 16 -23.22 -10.98 23.60
N PHE A 17 -22.47 -10.57 22.57
CA PHE A 17 -22.78 -9.38 21.77
C PHE A 17 -24.03 -9.57 20.91
N MET A 18 -24.28 -10.76 20.38
CA MET A 18 -25.53 -11.08 19.67
C MET A 18 -26.79 -10.84 20.50
N ASN A 19 -26.70 -10.94 21.83
CA ASN A 19 -27.82 -10.65 22.71
C ASN A 19 -28.01 -9.16 23.05
N LYS A 20 -27.00 -8.31 22.68
CA LYS A 20 -26.99 -6.89 23.04
C LYS A 20 -27.18 -5.95 21.83
N CYS A 21 -26.95 -6.43 20.61
CA CYS A 21 -27.07 -5.65 19.38
C CYS A 21 -27.58 -6.48 18.19
N ASP A 22 -28.13 -5.82 17.17
CA ASP A 22 -28.67 -6.44 15.96
C ASP A 22 -27.59 -6.60 14.86
N LEU A 23 -26.36 -6.95 15.26
CA LEU A 23 -25.30 -7.24 14.29
C LEU A 23 -25.27 -8.73 13.96
N LYS A 24 -24.88 -9.04 12.71
CA LYS A 24 -24.80 -10.44 12.27
C LYS A 24 -23.62 -11.17 12.90
N SER A 25 -23.77 -12.48 13.11
CA SER A 25 -22.76 -13.29 13.79
C SER A 25 -21.40 -13.22 13.10
N LEU A 26 -21.35 -13.20 11.76
CA LEU A 26 -20.08 -13.10 11.02
C LEU A 26 -19.37 -11.78 11.29
N THR A 27 -20.11 -10.65 11.36
CA THR A 27 -19.56 -9.34 11.70
C THR A 27 -18.94 -9.36 13.10
N LEU A 28 -19.67 -9.90 14.08
CA LEU A 28 -19.20 -10.00 15.46
C LEU A 28 -17.99 -10.93 15.60
N ASP A 29 -17.96 -12.02 14.83
CA ASP A 29 -16.79 -12.91 14.78
C ASP A 29 -15.54 -12.17 14.28
N VAL A 30 -15.69 -11.34 13.25
CA VAL A 30 -14.57 -10.51 12.76
C VAL A 30 -14.13 -9.53 13.84
N MET A 31 -15.05 -8.83 14.48
CA MET A 31 -14.70 -7.83 15.51
C MET A 31 -13.99 -8.46 16.71
N THR A 32 -14.49 -9.59 17.20
CA THR A 32 -13.85 -10.31 18.32
C THR A 32 -12.49 -10.89 17.93
N SER A 33 -12.32 -11.35 16.69
CA SER A 33 -11.03 -11.83 16.18
C SER A 33 -9.98 -10.72 16.04
N ARG A 34 -10.43 -9.47 15.89
CA ARG A 34 -9.59 -8.26 15.87
C ARG A 34 -9.30 -7.69 17.26
N GLY A 35 -9.86 -8.29 18.30
CA GLY A 35 -9.59 -7.94 19.69
C GLY A 35 -10.61 -7.02 20.35
N LEU A 36 -11.76 -6.71 19.72
CA LEU A 36 -12.86 -6.00 20.39
C LEU A 36 -13.59 -6.98 21.31
N THR A 37 -13.28 -6.93 22.60
CA THR A 37 -13.74 -7.90 23.59
C THR A 37 -14.68 -7.29 24.64
N ASP A 38 -14.91 -5.99 24.63
CA ASP A 38 -15.89 -5.29 25.45
C ASP A 38 -16.98 -4.65 24.57
N PHE A 39 -18.18 -4.52 25.14
CA PHE A 39 -19.34 -4.06 24.39
C PHE A 39 -19.31 -2.54 24.12
N ASP A 40 -18.71 -1.76 25.00
CA ASP A 40 -18.65 -0.31 24.86
C ASP A 40 -17.75 0.06 23.68
N SER A 41 -16.54 -0.52 23.58
CA SER A 41 -15.65 -0.36 22.42
C SER A 41 -16.30 -0.83 21.12
N LEU A 42 -17.08 -1.92 21.15
CA LEU A 42 -17.84 -2.38 19.99
C LEU A 42 -18.92 -1.36 19.59
N ALA A 43 -19.68 -0.86 20.56
CA ALA A 43 -20.74 0.12 20.32
C ALA A 43 -20.17 1.43 19.76
N ASP A 44 -19.07 1.91 20.30
CA ASP A 44 -18.38 3.11 19.84
C ASP A 44 -17.90 2.96 18.38
N PHE A 45 -17.33 1.80 18.03
CA PHE A 45 -16.91 1.54 16.65
C PHE A 45 -18.07 1.65 15.65
N PHE A 46 -19.27 1.14 15.98
CA PHE A 46 -20.42 1.15 15.05
C PHE A 46 -21.21 2.45 15.09
N LYS A 47 -21.34 3.07 16.25
CA LYS A 47 -22.02 4.38 16.39
C LYS A 47 -21.28 5.46 15.60
N GLY A 48 -19.97 5.37 15.52
CA GLY A 48 -19.06 6.44 15.11
C GLY A 48 -18.82 7.41 16.26
N GLU A 49 -17.63 7.95 16.32
CA GLU A 49 -17.28 8.99 17.30
C GLU A 49 -17.87 10.32 16.86
N GLU A 50 -18.39 11.09 17.79
CA GLU A 50 -18.65 12.51 17.56
C GLU A 50 -17.32 13.21 17.37
N LEU A 51 -17.24 14.15 16.43
CA LEU A 51 -16.03 14.93 16.25
C LEU A 51 -15.76 15.73 17.52
N SER A 52 -14.55 15.61 18.05
CA SER A 52 -14.16 16.35 19.25
C SER A 52 -14.11 17.85 18.94
N ASP A 53 -14.33 18.67 19.97
CA ASP A 53 -14.19 20.11 19.90
C ASP A 53 -12.87 20.49 19.20
N PRO A 54 -12.90 21.25 18.09
CA PRO A 54 -11.70 21.63 17.35
C PRO A 54 -10.70 22.39 18.21
N PHE A 55 -11.15 23.13 19.21
CA PHE A 55 -10.30 23.89 20.13
C PHE A 55 -9.49 23.02 21.11
N LEU A 56 -9.73 21.70 21.14
CA LEU A 56 -8.85 20.76 21.83
C LEU A 56 -7.52 20.54 21.09
N ILE A 57 -7.40 20.87 19.81
CA ILE A 57 -6.10 20.86 19.14
C ILE A 57 -5.33 22.11 19.58
N LYS A 58 -4.10 21.89 20.02
CA LYS A 58 -3.23 22.97 20.50
C LYS A 58 -3.09 24.08 19.47
N ASP A 59 -3.17 25.34 19.94
CA ASP A 59 -3.09 26.57 19.19
C ASP A 59 -4.26 26.82 18.18
N MET A 60 -5.27 25.96 18.10
CA MET A 60 -6.41 26.14 17.19
C MET A 60 -7.14 27.47 17.41
N ALA A 61 -7.40 27.85 18.67
CA ALA A 61 -8.03 29.11 18.98
C ALA A 61 -7.19 30.33 18.54
N ILE A 62 -5.86 30.23 18.70
CA ILE A 62 -4.94 31.28 18.26
C ILE A 62 -4.91 31.38 16.74
N ALA A 63 -4.90 30.23 16.04
CA ALA A 63 -4.96 30.16 14.59
C ALA A 63 -6.24 30.85 14.05
N ALA A 64 -7.39 30.51 14.63
CA ALA A 64 -8.67 31.13 14.26
C ALA A 64 -8.66 32.63 14.51
N GLU A 65 -8.12 33.09 15.64
CA GLU A 65 -8.01 34.53 15.95
C GLU A 65 -7.11 35.27 14.94
N VAL A 66 -5.94 34.74 14.61
CA VAL A 66 -4.99 35.32 13.65
C VAL A 66 -5.62 35.40 12.26
N ILE A 67 -6.28 34.34 11.80
CA ILE A 67 -6.94 34.30 10.49
C ILE A 67 -8.10 35.30 10.44
N ASN A 68 -9.00 35.31 11.44
CA ASN A 68 -10.12 36.23 11.50
C ASN A 68 -9.63 37.69 11.49
N LYS A 69 -8.57 38.02 12.23
CA LYS A 69 -7.96 39.34 12.21
C LYS A 69 -7.45 39.72 10.81
N ALA A 70 -6.79 38.80 10.10
CA ALA A 70 -6.32 39.07 8.75
C ALA A 70 -7.48 39.27 7.76
N VAL A 71 -8.57 38.51 7.91
CA VAL A 71 -9.81 38.69 7.13
C VAL A 71 -10.42 40.06 7.41
N ASP A 72 -10.58 40.46 8.68
CA ASP A 72 -11.14 41.75 9.08
C ASP A 72 -10.31 42.96 8.58
N GLN A 73 -8.98 42.77 8.48
CA GLN A 73 -8.05 43.79 7.96
C GLN A 73 -7.93 43.75 6.43
N TYR A 74 -8.59 42.83 5.76
CA TYR A 74 -8.47 42.57 4.32
C TYR A 74 -7.02 42.34 3.87
N ASP A 75 -6.21 41.75 4.76
CA ASP A 75 -4.84 41.38 4.46
C ASP A 75 -4.82 40.25 3.42
N LEU A 76 -3.80 40.26 2.54
CA LEU A 76 -3.62 39.15 1.58
C LEU A 76 -3.13 37.92 2.30
N ILE A 77 -3.96 36.86 2.32
CA ILE A 77 -3.67 35.57 2.93
C ILE A 77 -3.26 34.58 1.84
N CYS A 78 -2.15 33.86 2.03
CA CYS A 78 -1.75 32.77 1.16
C CYS A 78 -1.96 31.42 1.86
N ILE A 79 -2.77 30.54 1.27
CA ILE A 79 -2.86 29.15 1.67
C ILE A 79 -1.75 28.40 0.97
N TYR A 80 -0.78 27.86 1.74
CA TYR A 80 0.37 27.14 1.23
C TYR A 80 0.17 25.64 1.42
N GLY A 81 -0.17 24.92 0.34
CA GLY A 81 -0.49 23.51 0.35
C GLY A 81 0.68 22.60 -0.05
N ASP A 82 0.40 21.29 -0.10
CA ASP A 82 1.27 20.26 -0.70
C ASP A 82 0.70 19.73 -2.01
N TYR A 83 1.55 19.07 -2.82
CA TYR A 83 1.23 18.65 -4.19
C TYR A 83 0.48 17.33 -4.29
N ASP A 84 0.23 16.62 -3.21
CA ASP A 84 -0.52 15.37 -3.23
C ASP A 84 -2.02 15.58 -2.98
N CYS A 85 -2.77 14.49 -2.91
CA CYS A 85 -4.23 14.56 -2.79
C CYS A 85 -4.66 15.16 -1.45
N ASP A 86 -3.92 14.93 -0.35
CA ASP A 86 -4.24 15.49 0.95
C ASP A 86 -3.98 17.01 0.96
N GLY A 87 -2.81 17.45 0.48
CA GLY A 87 -2.50 18.88 0.36
C GLY A 87 -3.44 19.63 -0.60
N VAL A 88 -3.80 19.01 -1.75
CA VAL A 88 -4.76 19.60 -2.71
C VAL A 88 -6.15 19.74 -2.08
N THR A 89 -6.66 18.70 -1.40
CA THR A 89 -7.98 18.74 -0.76
C THR A 89 -8.00 19.69 0.44
N SER A 90 -6.94 19.73 1.23
CA SER A 90 -6.75 20.69 2.32
C SER A 90 -6.79 22.13 1.83
N THR A 91 -6.02 22.40 0.76
CA THR A 91 -6.00 23.75 0.13
C THR A 91 -7.38 24.14 -0.37
N THR A 92 -8.08 23.21 -1.02
CA THR A 92 -9.42 23.46 -1.58
C THR A 92 -10.44 23.82 -0.49
N ILE A 93 -10.49 23.02 0.60
CA ILE A 93 -11.45 23.27 1.69
C ILE A 93 -11.20 24.62 2.33
N LEU A 94 -9.96 24.91 2.71
CA LEU A 94 -9.66 26.17 3.39
C LEU A 94 -9.83 27.39 2.48
N TYR A 95 -9.50 27.25 1.18
CA TYR A 95 -9.72 28.30 0.19
C TYR A 95 -11.21 28.63 0.06
N ASN A 96 -12.06 27.64 -0.22
CA ASN A 96 -13.52 27.85 -0.36
C ASN A 96 -14.12 28.44 0.92
N TYR A 97 -13.70 27.97 2.08
CA TYR A 97 -14.21 28.48 3.35
C TYR A 97 -13.85 29.97 3.55
N LEU A 98 -12.58 30.34 3.37
CA LEU A 98 -12.14 31.72 3.54
C LEU A 98 -12.70 32.64 2.44
N GLU A 99 -12.88 32.16 1.21
CA GLU A 99 -13.54 32.89 0.12
C GLU A 99 -15.00 33.23 0.50
N SER A 100 -15.71 32.24 1.07
CA SER A 100 -17.09 32.48 1.54
C SER A 100 -17.19 33.51 2.65
N MET A 101 -16.13 33.70 3.44
CA MET A 101 -16.01 34.77 4.44
C MET A 101 -15.66 36.14 3.82
N GLY A 102 -15.39 36.22 2.51
CA GLY A 102 -14.96 37.41 1.81
C GLY A 102 -13.50 37.83 2.05
N ALA A 103 -12.65 36.90 2.41
CA ALA A 103 -11.22 37.11 2.61
C ALA A 103 -10.49 37.47 1.31
N ASN A 104 -9.44 38.26 1.42
CA ASN A 104 -8.50 38.51 0.32
C ASN A 104 -7.47 37.39 0.30
N ILE A 105 -7.67 36.41 -0.57
CA ILE A 105 -6.93 35.15 -0.52
C ILE A 105 -6.31 34.74 -1.84
N MET A 106 -5.24 34.00 -1.74
CA MET A 106 -4.64 33.22 -2.81
C MET A 106 -4.16 31.87 -2.29
N TYR A 107 -3.87 30.93 -3.19
CA TYR A 107 -3.21 29.69 -2.82
C TYR A 107 -1.93 29.49 -3.59
N TYR A 108 -1.00 28.73 -3.01
CA TYR A 108 0.24 28.29 -3.62
C TYR A 108 0.52 26.84 -3.26
N ILE A 109 0.89 26.06 -4.25
CA ILE A 109 1.34 24.68 -4.06
C ILE A 109 2.66 24.53 -4.81
N PRO A 110 3.74 24.09 -4.15
CA PRO A 110 5.03 23.85 -4.82
C PRO A 110 4.93 22.72 -5.81
N GLU A 111 5.71 22.80 -6.88
CA GLU A 111 5.91 21.66 -7.75
C GLU A 111 6.81 20.62 -7.06
N ARG A 112 6.64 19.34 -7.42
CA ARG A 112 7.40 18.23 -6.79
C ARG A 112 8.93 18.37 -6.95
N GLU A 113 9.39 19.01 -8.03
CA GLU A 113 10.80 19.31 -8.31
C GLU A 113 11.40 20.23 -7.26
N ALA A 114 10.64 21.15 -6.71
CA ALA A 114 11.07 22.06 -5.66
C ALA A 114 11.28 21.36 -4.30
N GLY A 115 10.80 20.13 -4.16
CA GLY A 115 10.88 19.34 -2.93
C GLY A 115 9.56 19.36 -2.16
N TYR A 116 9.55 18.70 -1.01
CA TYR A 116 8.42 18.66 -0.09
C TYR A 116 8.46 19.83 0.87
N GLY A 117 7.29 20.42 1.14
CA GLY A 117 7.11 21.49 2.13
C GLY A 117 7.40 22.89 1.60
N MET A 118 7.64 23.82 2.52
CA MET A 118 7.96 25.22 2.18
C MET A 118 9.37 25.34 1.58
N ASN A 119 9.57 26.36 0.75
CA ASN A 119 10.89 26.69 0.20
C ASN A 119 11.11 28.20 0.14
N MET A 120 12.38 28.61 0.22
CA MET A 120 12.78 30.01 0.29
C MET A 120 12.35 30.84 -0.91
N GLU A 121 12.44 30.28 -2.12
CA GLU A 121 12.08 30.99 -3.36
C GLU A 121 10.58 31.35 -3.40
N ALA A 122 9.73 30.42 -2.97
CA ALA A 122 8.30 30.69 -2.85
C ALA A 122 7.99 31.76 -1.80
N ILE A 123 8.69 31.75 -0.67
CA ILE A 123 8.51 32.75 0.40
C ILE A 123 8.85 34.16 -0.10
N GLU A 124 9.99 34.32 -0.80
CA GLU A 124 10.36 35.62 -1.38
C GLU A 124 9.31 36.10 -2.40
N MET A 125 8.87 35.23 -3.27
CA MET A 125 7.82 35.53 -4.26
C MET A 125 6.50 35.95 -3.59
N LEU A 126 6.11 35.28 -2.49
CA LEU A 126 4.89 35.61 -1.76
C LEU A 126 5.01 36.98 -1.06
N ALA A 127 6.19 37.31 -0.50
CA ALA A 127 6.47 38.62 0.07
C ALA A 127 6.38 39.75 -0.99
N GLU A 128 6.94 39.53 -2.19
CA GLU A 128 6.84 40.48 -3.32
C GLU A 128 5.39 40.69 -3.77
N LYS A 129 4.52 39.71 -3.65
CA LYS A 129 3.08 39.83 -3.94
C LYS A 129 2.30 40.54 -2.83
N GLY A 130 2.96 40.87 -1.71
CA GLY A 130 2.35 41.58 -0.60
C GLY A 130 1.54 40.70 0.37
N VAL A 131 1.80 39.40 0.38
CA VAL A 131 1.20 38.46 1.35
C VAL A 131 1.54 38.94 2.77
N LYS A 132 0.55 38.93 3.66
CA LYS A 132 0.69 39.29 5.06
C LYS A 132 0.60 38.10 6.00
N LEU A 133 -0.18 37.10 5.63
CA LEU A 133 -0.36 35.89 6.39
C LEU A 133 -0.18 34.64 5.47
N ILE A 134 0.69 33.75 5.86
CA ILE A 134 0.76 32.41 5.26
C ILE A 134 0.07 31.43 6.20
N VAL A 135 -0.87 30.64 5.68
CA VAL A 135 -1.49 29.51 6.38
C VAL A 135 -1.08 28.25 5.64
N THR A 136 -0.23 27.40 6.25
CA THR A 136 0.11 26.13 5.65
C THR A 136 -0.98 25.09 5.89
N VAL A 137 -1.16 24.19 4.95
CA VAL A 137 -2.02 23.02 5.08
C VAL A 137 -1.27 21.78 4.63
N ASP A 138 -1.30 20.73 5.45
CA ASP A 138 -0.62 19.44 5.19
C ASP A 138 0.92 19.55 5.05
N ASN A 139 1.50 20.61 5.57
CA ASN A 139 2.94 20.81 5.62
C ASN A 139 3.33 21.89 6.61
N GLY A 140 4.64 22.10 6.78
CA GLY A 140 5.18 23.25 7.51
C GLY A 140 5.75 22.93 8.88
N ILE A 141 5.40 21.79 9.52
CA ILE A 141 5.87 21.48 10.89
C ILE A 141 7.40 21.37 10.99
N SER A 142 8.09 21.02 9.91
CA SER A 142 9.54 20.91 9.86
C SER A 142 10.27 22.12 9.27
N ALA A 143 9.56 23.16 8.85
CA ALA A 143 10.07 24.31 8.11
C ALA A 143 10.65 25.39 9.05
N VAL A 144 11.72 25.07 9.78
CA VAL A 144 12.29 25.95 10.79
C VAL A 144 12.99 27.17 10.18
N GLU A 145 13.77 26.98 9.13
CA GLU A 145 14.54 28.05 8.48
C GLU A 145 13.60 28.95 7.68
N GLU A 146 12.62 28.35 7.00
CA GLU A 146 11.58 29.07 6.23
C GLU A 146 10.72 29.94 7.14
N ALA A 147 10.37 29.47 8.33
CA ALA A 147 9.59 30.22 9.30
C ALA A 147 10.35 31.45 9.84
N GLU A 148 11.66 31.36 10.07
CA GLU A 148 12.49 32.51 10.43
C GLU A 148 12.52 33.52 9.27
N ARG A 149 12.63 33.06 8.02
CA ARG A 149 12.63 33.94 6.85
C ARG A 149 11.30 34.67 6.66
N ILE A 150 10.17 34.00 6.88
CA ILE A 150 8.83 34.61 6.86
C ILE A 150 8.74 35.76 7.87
N ALA A 151 9.25 35.51 9.08
CA ALA A 151 9.27 36.55 10.12
C ALA A 151 10.20 37.75 9.79
N GLU A 152 11.34 37.51 9.12
CA GLU A 152 12.24 38.59 8.64
C GLU A 152 11.59 39.46 7.56
N LEU A 153 10.66 38.91 6.80
CA LEU A 153 9.92 39.61 5.74
C LEU A 153 8.63 40.29 6.24
N ASP A 154 8.44 40.40 7.55
CA ASP A 154 7.25 41.01 8.19
C ASP A 154 5.94 40.31 7.76
N MET A 155 5.98 39.00 7.50
CA MET A 155 4.81 38.15 7.29
C MET A 155 4.49 37.35 8.54
N GLU A 156 3.22 37.04 8.76
CA GLU A 156 2.77 36.14 9.82
C GLU A 156 2.61 34.73 9.27
N LEU A 157 2.82 33.69 10.13
CA LEU A 157 2.70 32.29 9.78
C LEU A 157 1.77 31.56 10.74
N VAL A 158 0.80 30.83 10.19
CA VAL A 158 0.00 29.82 10.89
C VAL A 158 0.29 28.47 10.22
N ILE A 159 0.70 27.50 10.99
CA ILE A 159 0.98 26.15 10.50
C ILE A 159 -0.19 25.23 10.86
N THR A 160 -0.77 24.55 9.85
CA THR A 160 -1.64 23.39 10.07
C THR A 160 -1.03 22.17 9.38
N ASP A 161 -0.76 21.15 10.18
CA ASP A 161 -0.03 19.96 9.71
C ASP A 161 -0.40 18.75 10.58
N HIS A 162 -0.14 17.56 10.10
CA HIS A 162 -0.37 16.31 10.81
C HIS A 162 0.90 15.43 10.90
N HIS A 163 1.97 15.82 10.22
CA HIS A 163 3.23 15.09 10.24
C HIS A 163 3.90 15.13 11.62
N GLN A 164 4.82 14.18 11.86
CA GLN A 164 5.54 14.10 13.14
C GLN A 164 6.39 15.35 13.38
N PRO A 165 6.21 16.05 14.49
CA PRO A 165 6.98 17.27 14.79
C PRO A 165 8.47 16.95 15.03
N PRO A 166 9.38 17.80 14.56
CA PRO A 166 10.80 17.76 14.94
C PRO A 166 11.01 18.20 16.40
N GLU A 167 12.23 18.02 16.93
CA GLU A 167 12.60 18.49 18.28
C GLU A 167 12.45 20.00 18.43
N LYS A 168 12.83 20.77 17.39
CA LYS A 168 12.68 22.22 17.34
C LYS A 168 11.53 22.57 16.42
N LEU A 169 10.48 23.17 16.99
CA LEU A 169 9.33 23.65 16.22
C LEU A 169 9.67 24.95 15.46
N PRO A 170 9.04 25.21 14.28
CA PRO A 170 9.15 26.46 13.56
C PRO A 170 8.63 27.65 14.37
N ARG A 171 9.13 28.85 14.05
CA ARG A 171 8.61 30.10 14.60
C ARG A 171 7.32 30.51 13.87
N ALA A 172 6.15 30.30 14.49
CA ALA A 172 4.85 30.66 13.94
C ALA A 172 3.95 31.31 15.00
N ARG A 173 2.89 32.03 14.55
CA ARG A 173 1.85 32.60 15.44
C ARG A 173 1.05 31.49 16.11
N ALA A 174 0.78 30.42 15.35
CA ALA A 174 0.10 29.24 15.83
C ALA A 174 0.63 28.00 15.07
N ILE A 175 0.71 26.86 15.78
CA ILE A 175 1.07 25.57 15.20
C ILE A 175 0.00 24.55 15.57
N VAL A 176 -0.91 24.32 14.65
CA VAL A 176 -2.01 23.38 14.78
C VAL A 176 -1.57 22.02 14.25
N ASN A 177 -1.16 21.13 15.16
CA ASN A 177 -0.75 19.78 14.82
C ASN A 177 -1.09 18.81 15.96
N PRO A 178 -1.94 17.81 15.70
CA PRO A 178 -2.35 16.85 16.73
C PRO A 178 -1.19 16.04 17.34
N HIS A 179 -0.11 15.79 16.58
CA HIS A 179 1.04 15.01 17.03
C HIS A 179 2.01 15.76 17.95
N ARG A 180 1.81 17.07 18.16
CA ARG A 180 2.63 17.80 19.14
C ARG A 180 2.51 17.15 20.54
N ALA A 181 3.64 17.07 21.23
CA ALA A 181 3.70 16.45 22.54
C ALA A 181 2.84 17.19 23.60
N ASP A 182 2.64 18.51 23.43
CA ASP A 182 1.83 19.38 24.28
C ASP A 182 0.38 19.56 23.80
N CYS A 183 -0.05 18.83 22.76
CA CYS A 183 -1.42 18.88 22.25
C CYS A 183 -2.36 18.04 23.11
N PRO A 184 -3.44 18.63 23.71
CA PRO A 184 -4.37 17.89 24.56
C PRO A 184 -5.38 17.03 23.80
N SER A 185 -5.52 17.18 22.46
CA SER A 185 -6.43 16.37 21.66
C SER A 185 -6.11 14.88 21.84
N SER A 186 -7.13 14.07 22.12
CA SER A 186 -7.01 12.61 22.27
C SER A 186 -6.83 11.91 20.92
N TYR A 187 -7.43 12.46 19.84
CA TYR A 187 -7.31 11.93 18.51
C TYR A 187 -6.11 12.55 17.77
N LYS A 188 -5.14 11.71 17.37
CA LYS A 188 -3.87 12.16 16.79
C LYS A 188 -3.77 11.93 15.29
N ASP A 189 -4.50 10.96 14.77
CA ASP A 189 -4.29 10.39 13.43
C ASP A 189 -5.10 11.10 12.32
N LEU A 190 -5.42 12.39 12.49
CA LEU A 190 -6.04 13.17 11.42
C LEU A 190 -5.08 13.28 10.23
N ALA A 191 -5.62 13.23 8.99
CA ALA A 191 -4.93 13.68 7.79
C ALA A 191 -4.80 15.21 7.79
N GLY A 192 -3.95 15.77 6.92
CA GLY A 192 -3.81 17.21 6.75
C GLY A 192 -5.15 17.88 6.45
N VAL A 193 -5.97 17.28 5.56
CA VAL A 193 -7.32 17.75 5.26
C VAL A 193 -8.25 17.69 6.47
N GLY A 194 -8.09 16.72 7.35
CA GLY A 194 -8.83 16.62 8.60
C GLY A 194 -8.49 17.74 9.57
N VAL A 195 -7.23 18.17 9.62
CA VAL A 195 -6.79 19.34 10.39
C VAL A 195 -7.35 20.63 9.79
N ALA A 196 -7.30 20.79 8.46
CA ALA A 196 -7.90 21.94 7.75
C ALA A 196 -9.41 22.00 7.95
N PHE A 197 -10.09 20.86 7.90
CA PHE A 197 -11.53 20.73 8.18
C PHE A 197 -11.88 21.19 9.61
N LYS A 198 -11.10 20.78 10.60
CA LYS A 198 -11.27 21.26 11.99
C LYS A 198 -10.95 22.75 12.15
N LEU A 199 -10.00 23.29 11.37
CA LEU A 199 -9.75 24.74 11.36
C LEU A 199 -10.96 25.50 10.82
N CYS A 200 -11.61 25.03 9.75
CA CYS A 200 -12.85 25.64 9.25
C CYS A 200 -13.96 25.60 10.32
N ALA A 201 -14.11 24.48 11.02
CA ALA A 201 -15.06 24.40 12.13
C ALA A 201 -14.71 25.36 13.29
N ALA A 202 -13.43 25.54 13.61
CA ALA A 202 -13.01 26.51 14.62
C ALA A 202 -13.30 27.98 14.19
N LEU A 203 -13.14 28.30 12.91
CA LEU A 203 -13.50 29.58 12.33
C LEU A 203 -15.03 29.82 12.35
N ASP A 204 -15.83 28.73 12.28
CA ASP A 204 -17.29 28.71 12.40
C ASP A 204 -17.75 28.65 13.89
N GLY A 205 -16.90 29.05 14.82
CA GLY A 205 -17.21 29.07 16.26
C GLY A 205 -17.26 27.71 16.94
N GLY A 206 -16.72 26.67 16.32
CA GLY A 206 -16.64 25.30 16.83
C GLY A 206 -17.76 24.38 16.33
N SER A 207 -18.67 24.86 15.46
CA SER A 207 -19.72 24.04 14.85
C SER A 207 -19.18 23.23 13.66
N TYR A 208 -19.64 21.98 13.54
CA TYR A 208 -19.36 21.13 12.39
C TYR A 208 -20.53 21.09 11.39
N ASP A 209 -21.69 21.64 11.68
CA ASP A 209 -22.89 21.44 10.88
C ASP A 209 -22.70 21.90 9.43
N THR A 210 -22.35 23.16 9.23
CA THR A 210 -22.09 23.75 7.91
C THR A 210 -20.87 23.14 7.23
N VAL A 211 -19.78 22.97 7.98
CA VAL A 211 -18.50 22.44 7.46
C VAL A 211 -18.64 20.99 7.03
N MET A 212 -19.41 20.19 7.76
CA MET A 212 -19.70 18.80 7.39
C MET A 212 -20.53 18.72 6.10
N GLU A 213 -21.55 19.52 5.95
CA GLU A 213 -22.40 19.54 4.78
C GLU A 213 -21.64 19.98 3.52
N GLN A 214 -20.77 20.99 3.65
CA GLN A 214 -20.10 21.60 2.50
C GLN A 214 -18.81 20.91 2.09
N TYR A 215 -18.07 20.26 3.02
CA TYR A 215 -16.70 19.83 2.76
C TYR A 215 -16.39 18.39 3.13
N ALA A 216 -17.34 17.62 3.69
CA ALA A 216 -17.04 16.26 4.12
C ALA A 216 -16.67 15.32 2.95
N ASP A 217 -17.20 15.54 1.75
CA ASP A 217 -16.87 14.77 0.54
C ASP A 217 -15.41 14.99 0.13
N ILE A 218 -14.92 16.24 0.08
CA ILE A 218 -13.51 16.54 -0.19
C ILE A 218 -12.63 16.02 0.94
N CYS A 219 -13.05 16.23 2.20
CA CYS A 219 -12.29 15.76 3.37
C CYS A 219 -12.13 14.23 3.38
N ALA A 220 -13.18 13.49 2.99
CA ALA A 220 -13.10 12.05 2.87
C ALA A 220 -12.08 11.61 1.79
N ILE A 221 -11.99 12.34 0.66
CA ILE A 221 -11.05 12.01 -0.41
C ILE A 221 -9.61 12.16 0.08
N GLY A 222 -9.24 13.28 0.70
CA GLY A 222 -7.89 13.49 1.22
C GLY A 222 -7.54 12.50 2.34
N THR A 223 -8.45 12.30 3.31
CA THR A 223 -8.27 11.36 4.41
C THR A 223 -7.99 9.92 3.92
N VAL A 224 -8.74 9.45 2.92
CA VAL A 224 -8.51 8.11 2.33
C VAL A 224 -7.22 8.07 1.52
N ALA A 225 -6.89 9.16 0.83
CA ALA A 225 -5.71 9.24 -0.03
C ALA A 225 -4.39 9.22 0.75
N ASP A 226 -4.36 9.84 1.93
CA ASP A 226 -3.20 9.89 2.81
C ASP A 226 -2.95 8.58 3.57
N VAL A 227 -3.92 7.65 3.53
CA VAL A 227 -3.79 6.31 4.14
C VAL A 227 -3.66 6.37 5.68
N VAL A 228 -4.18 7.41 6.32
CA VAL A 228 -4.30 7.47 7.78
C VAL A 228 -5.28 6.43 8.32
N PRO A 229 -5.20 6.05 9.62
CA PRO A 229 -6.13 5.11 10.23
C PRO A 229 -7.60 5.50 10.02
N LEU A 230 -8.41 4.62 9.44
CA LEU A 230 -9.87 4.80 9.31
C LEU A 230 -10.61 4.32 10.58
N THR A 231 -10.20 4.89 11.70
CA THR A 231 -10.79 4.70 13.04
C THR A 231 -11.22 6.04 13.60
N GLY A 232 -11.93 6.07 14.71
CA GLY A 232 -12.31 7.30 15.41
C GLY A 232 -12.91 8.36 14.50
N GLU A 233 -12.40 9.59 14.59
CA GLU A 233 -12.90 10.74 13.84
C GLU A 233 -12.72 10.60 12.33
N ASN A 234 -11.59 10.07 11.85
CA ASN A 234 -11.38 9.82 10.42
C ASN A 234 -12.45 8.90 9.84
N ARG A 235 -12.84 7.85 10.59
CA ARG A 235 -13.91 6.96 10.18
C ARG A 235 -15.24 7.71 10.05
N THR A 236 -15.56 8.57 11.00
CA THR A 236 -16.79 9.38 11.00
C THR A 236 -16.80 10.35 9.80
N ILE A 237 -15.71 11.06 9.58
CA ILE A 237 -15.56 11.99 8.44
C ILE A 237 -15.72 11.24 7.12
N VAL A 238 -15.00 10.13 6.93
CA VAL A 238 -15.05 9.37 5.67
C VAL A 238 -16.43 8.75 5.46
N LYS A 239 -17.08 8.22 6.49
CA LYS A 239 -18.43 7.67 6.39
C LYS A 239 -19.44 8.72 5.94
N ARG A 240 -19.42 9.90 6.56
CA ARG A 240 -20.30 11.01 6.17
C ARG A 240 -19.92 11.56 4.80
N GLY A 241 -18.65 11.73 4.53
CA GLY A 241 -18.17 12.24 3.25
C GLY A 241 -18.54 11.35 2.07
N LEU A 242 -18.57 10.01 2.23
CA LEU A 242 -19.06 9.09 1.19
C LEU A 242 -20.55 9.29 0.90
N GLU A 243 -21.38 9.60 1.92
CA GLU A 243 -22.80 9.91 1.76
C GLU A 243 -22.98 11.20 0.93
N TYR A 244 -22.20 12.25 1.22
CA TYR A 244 -22.22 13.52 0.46
C TYR A 244 -21.62 13.35 -0.94
N LEU A 245 -20.50 12.60 -1.08
CA LEU A 245 -19.83 12.39 -2.36
C LEU A 245 -20.75 11.75 -3.42
N ALA A 246 -21.69 10.91 -3.01
CA ALA A 246 -22.68 10.29 -3.91
C ALA A 246 -23.52 11.36 -4.63
N ASN A 247 -23.77 12.49 -3.99
CA ASN A 247 -24.59 13.60 -4.48
C ASN A 247 -23.83 14.94 -4.48
N THR A 248 -22.51 14.89 -4.63
CA THR A 248 -21.68 16.11 -4.59
C THR A 248 -22.14 17.15 -5.60
N GLU A 249 -22.12 18.42 -5.21
CA GLU A 249 -22.39 19.55 -6.08
C GLU A 249 -21.15 20.08 -6.80
N ILE A 250 -19.96 19.56 -6.43
CA ILE A 250 -18.67 19.96 -7.01
C ILE A 250 -18.57 19.40 -8.43
N LEU A 251 -18.56 20.28 -9.43
CA LEU A 251 -18.59 19.92 -10.85
C LEU A 251 -17.43 18.99 -11.22
N GLY A 252 -16.20 19.31 -10.78
CA GLY A 252 -15.03 18.48 -11.05
C GLY A 252 -15.14 17.05 -10.48
N LEU A 253 -15.69 16.90 -9.28
CA LEU A 253 -15.94 15.56 -8.71
C LEU A 253 -17.03 14.81 -9.45
N ASN A 254 -18.08 15.49 -9.87
CA ASN A 254 -19.14 14.90 -10.68
C ASN A 254 -18.60 14.32 -11.98
N TYR A 255 -17.84 15.10 -12.76
CA TYR A 255 -17.21 14.62 -13.97
C TYR A 255 -16.21 13.50 -13.72
N LEU A 256 -15.42 13.59 -12.63
CA LEU A 256 -14.43 12.56 -12.29
C LEU A 256 -15.09 11.23 -11.93
N ILE A 257 -16.17 11.24 -11.13
CA ILE A 257 -16.94 10.05 -10.77
C ILE A 257 -17.53 9.39 -12.03
N ASP A 258 -18.13 10.18 -12.91
CA ASP A 258 -18.78 9.68 -14.14
C ASP A 258 -17.76 9.13 -15.13
N LYS A 259 -16.67 9.85 -15.42
CA LYS A 259 -15.61 9.40 -16.32
C LYS A 259 -14.80 8.21 -15.75
N ALA A 260 -14.67 8.15 -14.42
CA ALA A 260 -14.13 6.99 -13.72
C ALA A 260 -15.13 5.82 -13.67
N LYS A 261 -16.38 5.98 -14.13
CA LYS A 261 -17.44 4.96 -14.12
C LYS A 261 -17.67 4.35 -12.74
N LEU A 262 -17.70 5.20 -11.72
CA LEU A 262 -18.03 4.81 -10.36
C LEU A 262 -19.56 4.78 -10.21
N ASP A 263 -20.07 3.75 -9.52
CA ASP A 263 -21.49 3.69 -9.17
C ASP A 263 -21.75 4.56 -7.94
N ARG A 264 -22.48 5.65 -8.10
CA ARG A 264 -22.80 6.60 -7.01
C ARG A 264 -23.52 5.94 -5.83
N ASN A 265 -24.32 4.91 -6.10
CA ASN A 265 -25.06 4.18 -5.06
C ASN A 265 -24.18 3.15 -4.31
N ALA A 266 -22.95 2.93 -4.76
CA ALA A 266 -22.01 1.97 -4.20
C ALA A 266 -20.61 2.58 -4.07
N LEU A 267 -20.53 3.90 -3.81
CA LEU A 267 -19.28 4.56 -3.51
C LEU A 267 -18.74 4.09 -2.17
N ASP A 268 -17.50 3.67 -2.17
CA ASP A 268 -16.77 3.22 -0.99
C ASP A 268 -15.36 3.83 -0.93
N SER A 269 -14.68 3.63 0.17
CA SER A 269 -13.29 4.09 0.34
C SER A 269 -12.34 3.45 -0.69
N THR A 270 -12.63 2.27 -1.20
CA THR A 270 -11.86 1.60 -2.26
C THR A 270 -11.96 2.38 -3.58
N GLY A 271 -13.16 2.87 -3.91
CA GLY A 271 -13.38 3.75 -5.07
C GLY A 271 -12.56 5.03 -4.98
N ILE A 272 -12.54 5.66 -3.80
CA ILE A 272 -11.68 6.83 -3.54
C ILE A 272 -10.20 6.44 -3.71
N ALA A 273 -9.72 5.44 -2.98
CA ALA A 273 -8.29 5.09 -2.93
C ALA A 273 -7.69 4.66 -4.28
N PHE A 274 -8.47 3.98 -5.14
CA PHE A 274 -7.95 3.38 -6.37
C PHE A 274 -8.43 4.06 -7.66
N ARG A 275 -9.43 4.94 -7.61
CA ARG A 275 -10.01 5.55 -8.81
C ARG A 275 -10.08 7.08 -8.77
N ILE A 276 -10.28 7.72 -7.62
CA ILE A 276 -10.31 9.17 -7.46
C ILE A 276 -8.93 9.70 -7.07
N ALA A 277 -8.41 9.33 -5.92
CA ALA A 277 -7.15 9.84 -5.39
C ALA A 277 -5.95 9.66 -6.33
N PRO A 278 -5.78 8.52 -7.05
CA PRO A 278 -4.68 8.39 -8.01
C PRO A 278 -4.76 9.34 -9.20
N VAL A 279 -5.95 9.82 -9.57
CA VAL A 279 -6.15 10.79 -10.65
C VAL A 279 -5.72 12.18 -10.17
N ILE A 280 -6.15 12.59 -8.98
CA ILE A 280 -5.74 13.83 -8.32
C ILE A 280 -4.20 13.83 -8.13
N ASN A 281 -3.66 12.79 -7.54
CA ASN A 281 -2.22 12.61 -7.31
C ASN A 281 -1.34 12.63 -8.58
N ALA A 282 -1.93 12.34 -9.76
CA ALA A 282 -1.18 12.36 -11.01
C ALA A 282 -0.74 13.76 -11.41
N SER A 283 -1.48 14.80 -11.05
CA SER A 283 -1.13 16.20 -11.30
C SER A 283 0.19 16.59 -10.63
N GLY A 284 0.39 16.23 -9.38
CA GLY A 284 1.65 16.45 -8.64
C GLY A 284 2.79 15.52 -9.05
N ARG A 285 2.63 14.65 -10.07
CA ARG A 285 3.69 13.76 -10.56
C ARG A 285 4.13 14.07 -12.00
N PHE A 286 3.21 14.44 -12.89
CA PHE A 286 3.44 14.64 -14.33
C PHE A 286 2.97 16.01 -14.84
N GLY A 287 2.47 16.87 -13.97
CA GLY A 287 1.97 18.18 -14.33
C GLY A 287 1.97 19.11 -13.13
N SER A 288 1.12 20.13 -13.16
CA SER A 288 0.98 21.05 -12.04
C SER A 288 -0.12 20.61 -11.08
N PRO A 289 0.14 20.54 -9.77
CA PRO A 289 -0.87 20.24 -8.76
C PRO A 289 -2.02 21.26 -8.75
N LEU A 290 -1.77 22.46 -9.26
CA LEU A 290 -2.81 23.50 -9.43
C LEU A 290 -3.96 23.03 -10.32
N THR A 291 -3.73 22.11 -11.27
CA THR A 291 -4.81 21.53 -12.10
C THR A 291 -5.83 20.79 -11.24
N ALA A 292 -5.38 20.06 -10.22
CA ALA A 292 -6.29 19.36 -9.32
C ALA A 292 -7.09 20.33 -8.42
N VAL A 293 -6.44 21.36 -7.89
CA VAL A 293 -7.15 22.42 -7.14
C VAL A 293 -8.21 23.09 -8.02
N LYS A 294 -7.84 23.50 -9.24
CA LYS A 294 -8.77 24.10 -10.21
C LYS A 294 -9.93 23.16 -10.55
N THR A 295 -9.69 21.87 -10.65
CA THR A 295 -10.75 20.87 -10.87
C THR A 295 -11.80 20.92 -9.74
N LEU A 296 -11.34 21.03 -8.49
CA LEU A 296 -12.22 21.05 -7.31
C LEU A 296 -12.88 22.41 -7.05
N LEU A 297 -12.27 23.50 -7.52
CA LEU A 297 -12.77 24.87 -7.36
C LEU A 297 -13.59 25.37 -8.57
N SER A 298 -13.63 24.63 -9.68
CA SER A 298 -14.26 25.12 -10.91
C SER A 298 -15.77 25.21 -10.79
N GLU A 299 -16.33 26.38 -11.11
CA GLU A 299 -17.76 26.66 -11.19
C GLU A 299 -18.27 26.59 -12.65
N ASP A 300 -17.39 26.63 -13.63
CA ASP A 300 -17.73 26.50 -15.05
C ASP A 300 -17.69 25.03 -15.50
N PRO A 301 -18.78 24.50 -16.09
CA PRO A 301 -18.84 23.09 -16.50
C PRO A 301 -17.79 22.70 -17.56
N GLU A 302 -17.47 23.58 -18.54
CA GLU A 302 -16.51 23.30 -19.60
C GLU A 302 -15.09 23.26 -19.03
N ASP A 303 -14.75 24.20 -18.15
CA ASP A 303 -13.45 24.23 -17.47
C ASP A 303 -13.28 23.00 -16.58
N ALA A 304 -14.30 22.67 -15.77
CA ALA A 304 -14.28 21.48 -14.90
C ALA A 304 -14.05 20.18 -15.69
N GLU A 305 -14.75 20.02 -16.81
CA GLU A 305 -14.60 18.84 -17.68
C GLU A 305 -13.19 18.77 -18.29
N ASN A 306 -12.65 19.90 -18.78
CA ASN A 306 -11.32 19.99 -19.37
C ASN A 306 -10.21 19.69 -18.35
N TYR A 307 -10.34 20.16 -17.10
CA TYR A 307 -9.39 19.83 -16.04
C TYR A 307 -9.44 18.35 -15.67
N VAL A 308 -10.63 17.74 -15.59
CA VAL A 308 -10.78 16.30 -15.33
C VAL A 308 -10.13 15.47 -16.45
N ASP A 309 -10.32 15.83 -17.71
CA ASP A 309 -9.68 15.14 -18.84
C ASP A 309 -8.16 15.24 -18.78
N THR A 310 -7.64 16.40 -18.38
CA THR A 310 -6.21 16.61 -18.15
C THR A 310 -5.70 15.65 -17.06
N LEU A 311 -6.36 15.60 -15.91
CA LEU A 311 -5.97 14.70 -14.81
C LEU A 311 -6.01 13.22 -15.21
N LEU A 312 -7.03 12.78 -15.96
CA LEU A 312 -7.14 11.41 -16.46
C LEU A 312 -6.01 11.06 -17.43
N ASN A 313 -5.61 12.01 -18.29
CA ASN A 313 -4.47 11.84 -19.20
C ASN A 313 -3.16 11.71 -18.43
N LEU A 314 -2.90 12.58 -17.42
CA LEU A 314 -1.73 12.49 -16.56
C LEU A 314 -1.67 11.15 -15.80
N ASN A 315 -2.81 10.67 -15.30
CA ASN A 315 -2.87 9.37 -14.64
C ASN A 315 -2.63 8.20 -15.62
N THR A 316 -3.00 8.35 -16.88
CA THR A 316 -2.69 7.35 -17.93
C THR A 316 -1.20 7.32 -18.21
N GLN A 317 -0.54 8.47 -18.35
CA GLN A 317 0.92 8.58 -18.49
C GLN A 317 1.64 7.95 -17.30
N ARG A 318 1.20 8.26 -16.07
CA ARG A 318 1.76 7.66 -14.86
C ARG A 318 1.70 6.12 -14.91
N LYS A 319 0.55 5.53 -15.29
CA LYS A 319 0.39 4.07 -15.39
C LYS A 319 1.28 3.45 -16.46
N GLN A 320 1.49 4.16 -17.57
CA GLN A 320 2.38 3.70 -18.62
C GLN A 320 3.84 3.71 -18.15
N THR A 321 4.32 4.82 -17.61
CA THR A 321 5.69 4.94 -17.07
C THR A 321 5.97 3.90 -15.97
N GLU A 322 4.99 3.66 -15.07
CA GLU A 322 5.08 2.62 -14.07
C GLU A 322 5.27 1.23 -14.69
N THR A 323 4.55 0.92 -15.78
CA THR A 323 4.64 -0.37 -16.48
C THR A 323 6.00 -0.52 -17.18
N GLU A 324 6.53 0.55 -17.76
CA GLU A 324 7.84 0.58 -18.40
C GLU A 324 8.95 0.30 -17.39
N ILE A 325 8.98 1.02 -16.27
CA ILE A 325 9.96 0.80 -15.18
C ILE A 325 9.86 -0.62 -14.62
N MET A 326 8.66 -1.12 -14.36
CA MET A 326 8.47 -2.51 -13.90
C MET A 326 9.00 -3.54 -14.90
N THR A 327 8.83 -3.29 -16.19
CA THR A 327 9.35 -4.18 -17.25
C THR A 327 10.88 -4.20 -17.28
N GLU A 328 11.52 -3.04 -17.16
CA GLU A 328 12.98 -2.94 -17.05
C GLU A 328 13.52 -3.65 -15.83
N ILE A 329 12.89 -3.46 -14.65
CA ILE A 329 13.26 -4.15 -13.40
C ILE A 329 13.16 -5.68 -13.58
N VAL A 330 12.07 -6.18 -14.15
CA VAL A 330 11.91 -7.62 -14.38
C VAL A 330 12.99 -8.16 -15.32
N ASN A 331 13.34 -7.40 -16.37
CA ASN A 331 14.41 -7.78 -17.29
C ASN A 331 15.78 -7.78 -16.58
N HIS A 332 16.06 -6.75 -15.77
CA HIS A 332 17.28 -6.67 -14.98
C HIS A 332 17.44 -7.86 -14.03
N ILE A 333 16.40 -8.19 -13.24
CA ILE A 333 16.42 -9.34 -12.33
C ILE A 333 16.59 -10.66 -13.09
N ASN A 334 16.04 -10.81 -14.31
CA ASN A 334 16.27 -12.00 -15.11
C ASN A 334 17.72 -12.13 -15.61
N ALA A 335 18.39 -11.01 -15.84
CA ALA A 335 19.81 -10.98 -16.22
C ALA A 335 20.73 -11.15 -15.01
N HIS A 336 20.30 -10.67 -13.83
CA HIS A 336 21.05 -10.67 -12.57
C HIS A 336 20.23 -11.34 -11.45
N PRO A 337 20.07 -12.69 -11.53
CA PRO A 337 19.22 -13.44 -10.59
C PRO A 337 19.72 -13.39 -9.13
N GLU A 338 21.02 -13.17 -8.93
CA GLU A 338 21.66 -13.00 -7.64
C GLU A 338 21.05 -11.86 -6.81
N THR A 339 20.43 -10.87 -7.45
CA THR A 339 19.69 -9.78 -6.79
C THR A 339 18.60 -10.32 -5.86
N LEU A 340 17.97 -11.44 -6.22
CA LEU A 340 16.92 -12.06 -5.39
C LEU A 340 17.46 -12.87 -4.21
N ASP A 341 18.75 -13.11 -4.12
CA ASP A 341 19.36 -13.83 -3.00
C ASP A 341 19.47 -12.94 -1.76
N HIS A 342 19.51 -11.62 -1.95
CA HIS A 342 19.57 -10.62 -0.88
C HIS A 342 18.20 -10.40 -0.22
N ARG A 343 18.24 -9.95 1.04
CA ARG A 343 17.02 -9.69 1.84
C ARG A 343 16.33 -8.39 1.44
N VAL A 344 17.11 -7.40 1.01
CA VAL A 344 16.63 -6.10 0.50
C VAL A 344 17.00 -6.01 -0.98
N LEU A 345 16.09 -5.58 -1.82
CA LEU A 345 16.37 -5.36 -3.24
C LEU A 345 16.80 -3.91 -3.46
N VAL A 346 17.97 -3.70 -4.06
CA VAL A 346 18.42 -2.36 -4.48
C VAL A 346 18.47 -2.37 -6.01
N LEU A 347 17.67 -1.51 -6.64
CA LEU A 347 17.49 -1.47 -8.08
C LEU A 347 17.58 -0.03 -8.56
N SER A 348 18.35 0.21 -9.61
CA SER A 348 18.54 1.55 -10.17
C SER A 348 18.39 1.58 -11.69
N GLY A 349 17.94 2.72 -12.23
CA GLY A 349 17.84 2.93 -13.65
C GLY A 349 17.95 4.40 -14.03
N LYS A 350 18.50 4.65 -15.22
CA LYS A 350 18.63 6.00 -15.78
C LYS A 350 17.29 6.47 -16.34
N GLY A 351 16.95 7.74 -16.07
CA GLY A 351 15.77 8.37 -16.62
C GLY A 351 14.45 7.85 -16.07
N TRP A 352 14.45 7.01 -15.04
CA TRP A 352 13.22 6.62 -14.35
C TRP A 352 12.58 7.84 -13.70
N HIS A 353 11.29 8.03 -13.92
CA HIS A 353 10.61 9.20 -13.40
C HIS A 353 10.54 9.16 -11.87
N HIS A 354 11.19 10.12 -11.19
CA HIS A 354 11.31 10.16 -9.72
C HIS A 354 9.95 10.19 -9.01
N GLY A 355 8.92 10.79 -9.62
CA GLY A 355 7.55 10.79 -9.09
C GLY A 355 6.84 9.42 -9.16
N VAL A 356 7.40 8.43 -9.87
CA VAL A 356 6.80 7.09 -10.07
C VAL A 356 7.53 5.99 -9.31
N ILE A 357 8.84 6.14 -9.03
CA ILE A 357 9.63 5.10 -8.37
C ILE A 357 9.08 4.67 -7.02
N GLY A 358 8.39 5.55 -6.27
CA GLY A 358 7.72 5.19 -5.01
C GLY A 358 6.56 4.23 -5.19
N ILE A 359 5.80 4.35 -6.29
CA ILE A 359 4.73 3.42 -6.65
C ILE A 359 5.33 2.08 -7.08
N VAL A 360 6.37 2.12 -7.90
CA VAL A 360 7.12 0.93 -8.32
C VAL A 360 7.68 0.19 -7.11
N SER A 361 8.27 0.90 -6.15
CA SER A 361 8.80 0.34 -4.90
C SER A 361 7.70 -0.43 -4.11
N SER A 362 6.50 0.14 -4.00
CA SER A 362 5.35 -0.55 -3.39
C SER A 362 4.98 -1.84 -4.15
N ARG A 363 4.92 -1.80 -5.48
CA ARG A 363 4.61 -2.99 -6.29
C ARG A 363 5.69 -4.07 -6.22
N ILE A 364 6.95 -3.68 -6.15
CA ILE A 364 8.07 -4.62 -5.95
C ILE A 364 7.93 -5.32 -4.60
N LEU A 365 7.58 -4.57 -3.54
CA LEU A 365 7.30 -5.15 -2.23
C LEU A 365 6.14 -6.15 -2.29
N GLU A 366 5.03 -5.80 -2.93
CA GLU A 366 3.87 -6.69 -3.09
C GLU A 366 4.20 -7.97 -3.86
N PHE A 367 5.01 -7.85 -4.93
CA PHE A 367 5.33 -8.96 -5.82
C PHE A 367 6.36 -9.92 -5.23
N TYR A 368 7.45 -9.39 -4.67
CA TYR A 368 8.56 -10.20 -4.15
C TYR A 368 8.48 -10.45 -2.64
N GLY A 369 7.69 -9.65 -1.90
CA GLY A 369 7.61 -9.72 -0.44
C GLY A 369 8.89 -9.30 0.26
N LYS A 370 9.75 -8.53 -0.42
CA LYS A 370 11.05 -8.08 0.09
C LYS A 370 11.11 -6.56 0.18
N PRO A 371 11.67 -5.98 1.25
CA PRO A 371 12.01 -4.57 1.28
C PRO A 371 12.85 -4.20 0.06
N ASN A 372 12.69 -2.98 -0.42
CA ASN A 372 13.42 -2.57 -1.61
C ASN A 372 13.70 -1.07 -1.63
N VAL A 373 14.72 -0.69 -2.40
CA VAL A 373 15.11 0.68 -2.71
C VAL A 373 15.15 0.80 -4.22
N ILE A 374 14.30 1.63 -4.80
CA ILE A 374 14.24 1.90 -6.24
C ILE A 374 14.85 3.29 -6.48
N ILE A 375 15.89 3.34 -7.29
CA ILE A 375 16.72 4.53 -7.49
C ILE A 375 16.63 5.01 -8.94
N SER A 376 16.23 6.26 -9.13
CA SER A 376 16.28 6.97 -10.40
C SER A 376 17.59 7.77 -10.50
N ILE A 377 18.24 7.72 -11.64
CA ILE A 377 19.47 8.47 -11.94
C ILE A 377 19.15 9.47 -13.06
N ASP A 378 19.46 10.76 -12.84
CA ASP A 378 19.33 11.81 -13.83
C ASP A 378 20.56 11.91 -14.76
N ASP A 379 20.49 12.79 -15.77
CA ASP A 379 21.58 12.97 -16.74
C ASP A 379 22.84 13.62 -16.12
N ASP A 380 22.69 14.34 -15.00
CA ASP A 380 23.76 15.00 -14.27
C ASP A 380 24.44 14.07 -13.25
N GLY A 381 24.00 12.83 -13.15
CA GLY A 381 24.55 11.84 -12.21
C GLY A 381 24.05 12.02 -10.78
N ASN A 382 22.99 12.78 -10.52
CA ASN A 382 22.32 12.77 -9.25
C ASN A 382 21.32 11.60 -9.21
N ALA A 383 21.17 11.00 -8.03
CA ALA A 383 20.26 9.88 -7.86
C ALA A 383 19.27 10.15 -6.73
N ARG A 384 18.01 9.82 -6.96
CA ARG A 384 16.94 9.88 -5.97
C ARG A 384 16.34 8.49 -5.80
N GLY A 385 16.20 8.03 -4.56
CA GLY A 385 15.66 6.71 -4.24
C GLY A 385 14.36 6.80 -3.43
N SER A 386 13.48 5.85 -3.69
CA SER A 386 12.30 5.59 -2.87
C SER A 386 12.31 4.15 -2.38
N ALA A 387 12.02 3.94 -1.11
CA ALA A 387 12.06 2.64 -0.47
C ALA A 387 10.72 2.27 0.15
N ARG A 388 10.43 0.97 0.14
CA ARG A 388 9.32 0.37 0.88
C ARG A 388 9.82 -0.85 1.64
N SER A 389 9.22 -1.07 2.80
CA SER A 389 9.64 -2.13 3.70
C SER A 389 8.47 -2.89 4.29
N VAL A 390 8.78 -3.99 4.96
CA VAL A 390 7.82 -4.79 5.73
C VAL A 390 7.91 -4.44 7.21
N LYS A 391 6.80 -4.53 7.93
CA LYS A 391 6.78 -4.34 9.38
C LYS A 391 7.82 -5.25 10.06
N GLY A 392 8.67 -4.66 10.90
CA GLY A 392 9.77 -5.35 11.57
C GLY A 392 11.14 -5.19 10.89
N PHE A 393 11.22 -4.61 9.69
CA PHE A 393 12.48 -4.15 9.09
C PHE A 393 12.45 -2.64 8.90
N ASN A 394 13.15 -1.92 9.77
CA ASN A 394 13.17 -0.46 9.75
C ASN A 394 14.12 0.06 8.67
N ILE A 395 13.56 0.51 7.53
CA ILE A 395 14.34 1.01 6.39
C ILE A 395 15.05 2.33 6.70
N PHE A 396 14.48 3.16 7.58
CA PHE A 396 15.11 4.41 8.01
C PHE A 396 16.40 4.15 8.79
N LYS A 397 16.42 3.15 9.69
CA LYS A 397 17.66 2.74 10.39
C LYS A 397 18.70 2.18 9.42
N CYS A 398 18.28 1.48 8.36
CA CYS A 398 19.17 1.05 7.30
C CYS A 398 19.80 2.26 6.59
N PHE A 399 19.03 3.31 6.30
CA PHE A 399 19.55 4.56 5.72
C PHE A 399 20.48 5.32 6.68
N GLN A 400 20.17 5.35 7.98
CA GLN A 400 21.08 5.92 8.98
C GLN A 400 22.45 5.20 8.98
N HIS A 401 22.46 3.88 8.82
CA HIS A 401 23.70 3.10 8.70
C HIS A 401 24.51 3.46 7.44
N CYS A 402 23.81 3.82 6.36
CA CYS A 402 24.44 4.22 5.08
C CYS A 402 24.65 5.74 4.97
N GLY A 403 24.44 6.51 6.03
CA GLY A 403 24.34 7.98 6.02
C GLY A 403 25.51 8.71 5.39
N GLU A 404 26.74 8.18 5.49
CA GLU A 404 27.95 8.77 4.90
C GLU A 404 27.95 8.84 3.36
N LEU A 405 27.11 8.01 2.69
CA LEU A 405 26.98 7.97 1.24
C LEU A 405 25.81 8.81 0.72
N LEU A 406 24.94 9.29 1.61
CA LEU A 406 23.68 9.94 1.28
C LEU A 406 23.79 11.46 1.44
N ASP A 407 23.34 12.21 0.42
CA ASP A 407 23.23 13.67 0.51
C ASP A 407 22.07 14.07 1.44
N LYS A 408 20.92 13.37 1.31
CA LYS A 408 19.72 13.51 2.17
C LYS A 408 19.02 12.17 2.28
N PHE A 409 18.41 11.92 3.43
CA PHE A 409 17.49 10.80 3.61
C PHE A 409 16.45 11.11 4.68
N GLY A 410 15.30 10.43 4.57
CA GLY A 410 14.18 10.58 5.51
C GLY A 410 13.20 9.42 5.41
N GLY A 411 12.27 9.35 6.35
CA GLY A 411 11.22 8.34 6.36
C GLY A 411 10.98 7.69 7.71
N HIS A 412 10.30 6.55 7.66
CA HIS A 412 9.90 5.76 8.82
C HIS A 412 10.26 4.29 8.64
N GLU A 413 9.75 3.40 9.51
CA GLU A 413 10.04 1.97 9.44
C GLU A 413 9.72 1.35 8.08
N CYS A 414 8.55 1.66 7.50
CA CYS A 414 8.03 0.98 6.31
C CYS A 414 8.24 1.72 4.99
N ALA A 415 8.65 2.97 5.03
CA ALA A 415 8.85 3.79 3.83
C ALA A 415 9.94 4.82 4.05
N GLY A 416 10.71 5.14 3.00
CA GLY A 416 11.74 6.16 3.06
C GLY A 416 12.14 6.69 1.69
N GLY A 417 12.79 7.84 1.71
CA GLY A 417 13.40 8.46 0.54
C GLY A 417 14.86 8.78 0.80
N LEU A 418 15.66 8.85 -0.25
CA LEU A 418 17.06 9.22 -0.19
C LEU A 418 17.52 9.95 -1.45
N SER A 419 18.62 10.68 -1.34
CA SER A 419 19.36 11.21 -2.49
C SER A 419 20.86 10.96 -2.29
N LEU A 420 21.57 10.73 -3.41
CA LEU A 420 23.00 10.46 -3.44
C LEU A 420 23.57 10.73 -4.84
N LYS A 421 24.89 10.69 -4.98
CA LYS A 421 25.53 10.65 -6.29
C LYS A 421 25.51 9.24 -6.88
N ALA A 422 25.28 9.13 -8.19
CA ALA A 422 25.15 7.86 -8.91
C ALA A 422 26.39 6.95 -8.72
N GLU A 423 27.58 7.53 -8.58
CA GLU A 423 28.84 6.82 -8.31
C GLU A 423 28.85 6.07 -6.95
N ASN A 424 27.99 6.48 -6.01
CA ASN A 424 27.87 5.87 -4.69
C ASN A 424 26.85 4.72 -4.65
N ILE A 425 26.07 4.46 -5.71
CA ILE A 425 25.00 3.45 -5.69
C ILE A 425 25.55 2.05 -5.42
N GLU A 426 26.68 1.68 -6.01
CA GLU A 426 27.28 0.36 -5.79
C GLU A 426 27.70 0.18 -4.32
N LYS A 427 28.33 1.19 -3.73
CA LYS A 427 28.71 1.18 -2.30
C LYS A 427 27.49 1.15 -1.39
N LEU A 428 26.46 1.94 -1.70
CA LEU A 428 25.18 1.91 -0.98
C LEU A 428 24.56 0.51 -1.02
N THR A 429 24.55 -0.13 -2.19
CA THR A 429 24.02 -1.48 -2.37
C THR A 429 24.76 -2.48 -1.47
N GLN A 430 26.09 -2.42 -1.46
CA GLN A 430 26.91 -3.26 -0.61
C GLN A 430 26.62 -3.04 0.88
N MET A 431 26.55 -1.79 1.34
CA MET A 431 26.26 -1.48 2.75
C MET A 431 24.84 -1.92 3.17
N VAL A 432 23.85 -1.80 2.28
CA VAL A 432 22.49 -2.29 2.52
C VAL A 432 22.49 -3.81 2.71
N TYR A 433 23.24 -4.55 1.89
CA TYR A 433 23.36 -6.00 2.01
C TYR A 433 24.12 -6.41 3.29
N GLU A 434 25.21 -5.74 3.62
CA GLU A 434 25.98 -5.97 4.87
C GLU A 434 25.12 -5.72 6.12
N TYR A 435 24.21 -4.73 6.07
CA TYR A 435 23.28 -4.45 7.15
C TYR A 435 22.17 -5.50 7.26
N SER A 436 21.59 -5.92 6.14
CA SER A 436 20.35 -6.71 6.14
C SER A 436 20.55 -8.22 6.11
N ASP A 437 21.52 -8.73 5.35
CA ASP A 437 21.70 -10.17 5.12
C ASP A 437 22.10 -10.97 6.37
N PRO A 438 22.89 -10.44 7.32
CA PRO A 438 23.26 -11.17 8.54
C PRO A 438 22.11 -11.33 9.56
N MET A 439 20.96 -10.70 9.38
CA MET A 439 19.86 -10.78 10.34
C MET A 439 19.33 -12.22 10.46
N GLU A 440 19.39 -12.82 11.65
CA GLU A 440 18.92 -14.20 11.89
C GLU A 440 17.44 -14.39 11.57
N LYS A 441 16.60 -13.42 11.98
CA LYS A 441 15.16 -13.41 11.70
C LYS A 441 14.82 -12.21 10.84
N PHE A 442 14.46 -12.47 9.61
CA PHE A 442 14.01 -11.44 8.70
C PHE A 442 12.48 -11.48 8.57
N PRO A 443 11.79 -10.34 8.74
CA PRO A 443 10.34 -10.30 8.65
C PRO A 443 9.87 -10.61 7.22
N SER A 444 8.71 -11.25 7.12
CA SER A 444 8.07 -11.60 5.84
C SER A 444 6.64 -11.10 5.81
N VAL A 445 6.14 -10.79 4.62
CA VAL A 445 4.73 -10.41 4.42
C VAL A 445 3.83 -11.56 4.85
N GLU A 446 2.93 -11.28 5.79
CA GLU A 446 1.94 -12.23 6.29
C GLU A 446 0.54 -11.76 5.88
N LEU A 447 -0.25 -12.65 5.29
CA LEU A 447 -1.66 -12.42 5.04
C LEU A 447 -2.46 -12.89 6.26
N ILE A 448 -3.31 -12.02 6.77
CA ILE A 448 -4.12 -12.30 7.96
C ILE A 448 -5.56 -12.55 7.51
N ALA A 449 -6.12 -13.69 7.93
CA ALA A 449 -7.54 -13.96 7.81
C ALA A 449 -8.21 -13.78 9.18
N ASP A 450 -9.33 -13.08 9.20
CA ASP A 450 -10.10 -12.81 10.42
C ASP A 450 -10.75 -14.07 10.99
N LYS A 451 -11.17 -15.00 10.11
CA LYS A 451 -11.86 -16.23 10.52
C LYS A 451 -11.67 -17.35 9.49
N LEU A 452 -11.66 -18.59 9.97
CA LEU A 452 -11.92 -19.77 9.15
C LEU A 452 -13.43 -19.90 8.95
N LEU A 453 -13.91 -19.73 7.69
CA LEU A 453 -15.33 -19.88 7.36
C LEU A 453 -15.76 -21.35 7.45
N MET A 454 -16.95 -21.55 7.96
CA MET A 454 -17.70 -22.79 7.79
C MET A 454 -18.78 -22.63 6.71
N PRO A 455 -19.23 -23.68 6.05
CA PRO A 455 -20.24 -23.59 4.97
C PRO A 455 -21.49 -22.80 5.34
N GLN A 456 -21.96 -22.90 6.57
CA GLN A 456 -23.14 -22.19 7.10
C GLN A 456 -22.92 -20.68 7.30
N ASP A 457 -21.66 -20.22 7.42
CA ASP A 457 -21.35 -18.79 7.58
C ASP A 457 -21.61 -18.03 6.27
N ILE A 458 -21.59 -18.73 5.13
CA ILE A 458 -21.68 -18.13 3.79
C ILE A 458 -23.16 -18.02 3.38
N ASN A 459 -23.82 -16.96 3.83
CA ASN A 459 -25.19 -16.62 3.49
C ASN A 459 -25.36 -15.11 3.29
N LEU A 460 -26.42 -14.69 2.60
CA LEU A 460 -26.64 -13.27 2.24
C LEU A 460 -26.68 -12.36 3.47
N ASP A 461 -27.35 -12.77 4.54
CA ASP A 461 -27.52 -11.94 5.72
C ASP A 461 -26.18 -11.66 6.42
N ASN A 462 -25.36 -12.68 6.56
CA ASN A 462 -24.01 -12.52 7.13
C ASN A 462 -23.12 -11.63 6.26
N VAL A 463 -23.16 -11.82 4.93
CA VAL A 463 -22.31 -11.03 4.04
C VAL A 463 -22.78 -9.58 3.98
N LYS A 464 -24.08 -9.31 3.94
CA LYS A 464 -24.64 -7.94 4.06
C LYS A 464 -24.26 -7.28 5.38
N GLY A 465 -24.24 -8.06 6.46
CA GLY A 465 -23.87 -7.55 7.78
C GLY A 465 -22.46 -6.98 7.84
N LEU A 466 -21.54 -7.42 6.98
CA LEU A 466 -20.17 -6.90 6.93
C LEU A 466 -20.09 -5.43 6.53
N ALA A 467 -21.06 -4.92 5.76
CA ALA A 467 -21.13 -3.52 5.36
C ALA A 467 -21.20 -2.56 6.56
N ALA A 468 -21.71 -3.01 7.71
CA ALA A 468 -21.68 -2.20 8.93
C ALA A 468 -20.25 -1.81 9.38
N MET A 469 -19.24 -2.57 8.96
CA MET A 469 -17.84 -2.29 9.27
C MET A 469 -17.21 -1.22 8.37
N GLU A 470 -17.84 -0.82 7.27
CA GLU A 470 -17.34 0.21 6.36
C GLU A 470 -17.31 1.61 7.03
N PRO A 471 -16.43 2.52 6.56
CA PRO A 471 -15.47 2.40 5.45
C PRO A 471 -14.23 1.57 5.82
N PHE A 472 -13.73 0.79 4.85
CA PHE A 472 -12.50 0.03 5.01
C PHE A 472 -11.27 0.83 4.59
N GLY A 473 -10.13 0.60 5.25
CA GLY A 473 -8.84 1.25 4.97
C GLY A 473 -7.77 0.87 5.98
N ALA A 474 -6.81 1.77 6.22
CA ALA A 474 -5.77 1.56 7.21
C ALA A 474 -6.39 1.35 8.60
N GLU A 475 -5.85 0.43 9.39
CA GLU A 475 -6.30 -0.02 10.72
C GLU A 475 -7.76 -0.57 10.76
N ASN A 476 -8.52 -0.43 9.67
CA ASN A 476 -9.82 -1.10 9.49
C ASN A 476 -9.89 -1.79 8.10
N PRO A 477 -9.07 -2.82 7.83
CA PRO A 477 -9.07 -3.49 6.54
C PRO A 477 -10.38 -4.25 6.28
N ALA A 478 -10.71 -4.44 4.98
CA ALA A 478 -11.81 -5.32 4.59
C ALA A 478 -11.61 -6.73 5.17
N PRO A 479 -12.66 -7.39 5.66
CA PRO A 479 -12.55 -8.72 6.26
C PRO A 479 -12.02 -9.75 5.26
N VAL A 480 -10.99 -10.48 5.64
CA VAL A 480 -10.43 -11.61 4.88
C VAL A 480 -10.73 -12.90 5.62
N PHE A 481 -11.21 -13.88 4.88
CA PHE A 481 -11.60 -15.17 5.43
C PHE A 481 -10.77 -16.30 4.83
N ALA A 482 -10.54 -17.35 5.61
CA ALA A 482 -9.95 -18.59 5.12
C ALA A 482 -11.02 -19.63 4.80
N MET A 483 -10.87 -20.33 3.69
CA MET A 483 -11.64 -21.51 3.32
C MET A 483 -10.66 -22.64 3.03
N LEU A 484 -10.71 -23.76 3.78
CA LEU A 484 -9.75 -24.86 3.64
C LEU A 484 -10.39 -26.10 3.03
N GLY A 485 -9.74 -26.69 2.05
CA GLY A 485 -10.21 -27.93 1.41
C GLY A 485 -11.37 -27.74 0.44
N VAL A 486 -11.47 -26.59 -0.20
CA VAL A 486 -12.49 -26.25 -1.21
C VAL A 486 -12.23 -27.05 -2.48
N ARG A 487 -13.19 -27.88 -2.91
CA ARG A 487 -13.08 -28.68 -4.14
C ARG A 487 -13.43 -27.83 -5.36
N VAL A 488 -12.55 -27.83 -6.35
CA VAL A 488 -12.79 -27.19 -7.66
C VAL A 488 -13.68 -28.09 -8.51
N ASP A 489 -14.87 -27.62 -8.86
CA ASP A 489 -15.83 -28.35 -9.70
C ASP A 489 -15.74 -27.93 -11.18
N LYS A 490 -15.41 -26.65 -11.46
CA LYS A 490 -15.23 -26.12 -12.82
C LYS A 490 -14.28 -24.93 -12.85
N ILE A 491 -13.59 -24.75 -13.97
CA ILE A 491 -12.71 -23.60 -14.22
C ILE A 491 -13.21 -22.88 -15.46
N ILE A 492 -13.45 -21.56 -15.35
CA ILE A 492 -14.04 -20.75 -16.39
C ILE A 492 -13.15 -19.53 -16.66
N PRO A 493 -12.66 -19.33 -17.90
CA PRO A 493 -11.93 -18.12 -18.25
C PRO A 493 -12.83 -16.90 -18.28
N LEU A 494 -12.32 -15.75 -17.79
CA LEU A 494 -12.98 -14.45 -17.86
C LEU A 494 -12.08 -13.43 -18.56
N SER A 495 -12.72 -12.40 -19.16
CA SER A 495 -12.01 -11.28 -19.79
C SER A 495 -10.92 -11.74 -20.76
N GLN A 496 -11.28 -12.60 -21.73
CA GLN A 496 -10.35 -13.17 -22.72
C GLN A 496 -9.20 -13.96 -22.09
N GLY A 497 -9.47 -14.64 -20.97
CA GLY A 497 -8.48 -15.49 -20.28
C GLY A 497 -7.54 -14.71 -19.33
N LYS A 498 -7.77 -13.43 -19.07
CA LYS A 498 -6.97 -12.66 -18.10
C LYS A 498 -7.24 -13.04 -16.64
N HIS A 499 -8.44 -13.54 -16.36
CA HIS A 499 -8.91 -13.88 -15.02
C HIS A 499 -9.53 -15.27 -15.03
N THR A 500 -9.63 -15.87 -13.86
CA THR A 500 -10.23 -17.20 -13.65
C THR A 500 -11.45 -17.08 -12.73
N LYS A 501 -12.57 -17.69 -13.14
CA LYS A 501 -13.70 -18.00 -12.25
C LYS A 501 -13.70 -19.49 -11.99
N ILE A 502 -13.87 -19.89 -10.73
CA ILE A 502 -14.07 -21.28 -10.35
C ILE A 502 -15.49 -21.47 -9.83
N GLU A 503 -16.13 -22.58 -10.22
CA GLU A 503 -17.26 -23.14 -9.49
C GLU A 503 -16.70 -24.18 -8.51
N PHE A 504 -17.21 -24.19 -7.29
CA PHE A 504 -16.64 -25.03 -6.24
C PHE A 504 -17.67 -25.57 -5.26
N SER A 505 -17.24 -26.64 -4.58
CA SER A 505 -17.96 -27.27 -3.48
C SER A 505 -17.18 -27.11 -2.18
N TYR A 506 -17.85 -26.64 -1.11
CA TYR A 506 -17.30 -26.52 0.22
C TYR A 506 -18.28 -27.05 1.27
N GLY A 507 -18.14 -28.30 1.67
CA GLY A 507 -19.14 -29.00 2.47
C GLY A 507 -20.53 -28.99 1.79
N SER A 508 -21.52 -28.43 2.45
CA SER A 508 -22.88 -28.26 1.89
C SER A 508 -23.01 -27.05 0.97
N TYR A 509 -22.07 -26.10 0.98
CA TYR A 509 -22.11 -24.89 0.17
C TYR A 509 -21.62 -25.17 -1.26
N ARG A 510 -22.29 -24.55 -2.22
CA ARG A 510 -21.91 -24.54 -3.64
C ARG A 510 -21.85 -23.08 -4.07
N GLY A 511 -20.74 -22.66 -4.68
CA GLY A 511 -20.55 -21.27 -5.04
C GLY A 511 -19.60 -21.06 -6.19
N GLN A 512 -19.37 -19.78 -6.46
CA GLN A 512 -18.43 -19.31 -7.47
C GLN A 512 -17.43 -18.36 -6.80
N ALA A 513 -16.16 -18.39 -7.22
CA ALA A 513 -15.14 -17.46 -6.76
C ALA A 513 -14.35 -16.91 -7.95
N LEU A 514 -13.92 -15.65 -7.80
CA LEU A 514 -13.17 -14.92 -8.81
C LEU A 514 -11.70 -14.81 -8.40
N ILE A 515 -10.81 -15.19 -9.30
CA ILE A 515 -9.36 -15.07 -9.13
C ILE A 515 -8.88 -14.09 -10.19
N PHE A 516 -8.64 -12.85 -9.77
CA PHE A 516 -8.17 -11.82 -10.67
C PHE A 516 -6.69 -12.01 -11.05
N SER A 517 -6.31 -11.57 -12.23
CA SER A 517 -4.94 -11.61 -12.77
C SER A 517 -4.32 -13.02 -12.84
N LEU A 518 -5.15 -14.07 -12.81
CA LEU A 518 -4.74 -15.45 -13.01
C LEU A 518 -5.41 -16.00 -14.28
N ALA A 519 -4.63 -16.22 -15.31
CA ALA A 519 -5.10 -16.93 -16.50
C ALA A 519 -5.29 -18.42 -16.19
N PRO A 520 -6.38 -19.08 -16.64
CA PRO A 520 -6.67 -20.47 -16.31
C PRO A 520 -5.52 -21.44 -16.62
N GLU A 521 -4.81 -21.22 -17.72
CA GLU A 521 -3.64 -22.03 -18.12
C GLU A 521 -2.42 -21.86 -17.20
N LYS A 522 -2.40 -20.80 -16.38
CA LYS A 522 -1.36 -20.55 -15.37
C LYS A 522 -1.76 -21.03 -13.97
N ALA A 523 -2.99 -21.53 -13.81
CA ALA A 523 -3.46 -22.02 -12.52
C ALA A 523 -2.67 -23.26 -12.10
N CYS A 524 -2.30 -23.33 -10.81
CA CYS A 524 -1.62 -24.50 -10.23
C CYS A 524 -2.57 -25.66 -9.91
N PHE A 525 -3.87 -25.54 -10.21
CA PHE A 525 -4.90 -26.49 -9.86
C PHE A 525 -5.73 -26.89 -11.08
N ALA A 526 -6.41 -28.02 -10.97
CA ALA A 526 -7.31 -28.57 -11.98
C ALA A 526 -8.67 -28.86 -11.35
N VAL A 527 -9.67 -29.19 -12.20
CA VAL A 527 -10.96 -29.67 -11.74
C VAL A 527 -10.75 -30.97 -10.93
N GLY A 528 -11.39 -31.02 -9.76
CA GLY A 528 -11.27 -32.10 -8.78
C GLY A 528 -10.24 -31.85 -7.68
N ASP A 529 -9.28 -30.92 -7.86
CA ASP A 529 -8.32 -30.56 -6.83
C ASP A 529 -9.03 -29.87 -5.64
N LYS A 530 -8.40 -29.94 -4.46
CA LYS A 530 -8.80 -29.19 -3.27
C LYS A 530 -7.88 -28.01 -3.07
N LEU A 531 -8.47 -26.84 -2.83
CA LEU A 531 -7.76 -25.59 -2.56
C LEU A 531 -7.99 -25.15 -1.12
N ASP A 532 -6.96 -24.56 -0.52
CA ASP A 532 -7.08 -23.62 0.56
C ASP A 532 -7.08 -22.21 -0.05
N MET A 533 -8.00 -21.35 0.35
CA MET A 533 -8.17 -20.01 -0.21
C MET A 533 -8.30 -18.99 0.90
N LEU A 534 -7.70 -17.81 0.70
CA LEU A 534 -8.06 -16.59 1.40
C LEU A 534 -9.00 -15.79 0.51
N VAL A 535 -10.12 -15.36 1.05
CA VAL A 535 -11.21 -14.73 0.29
C VAL A 535 -11.76 -13.50 0.99
N GLU A 536 -12.23 -12.57 0.20
CA GLU A 536 -13.16 -11.52 0.62
C GLU A 536 -14.57 -11.86 0.15
N LEU A 537 -15.56 -11.51 0.95
CA LEU A 537 -16.97 -11.69 0.66
C LEU A 537 -17.61 -10.33 0.35
N GLY A 538 -18.46 -10.29 -0.64
CA GLY A 538 -19.24 -9.10 -1.01
C GLY A 538 -20.58 -9.48 -1.61
N ILE A 539 -21.39 -8.50 -1.91
CA ILE A 539 -22.67 -8.67 -2.60
C ILE A 539 -22.50 -8.21 -4.05
N ASN A 540 -22.96 -9.04 -4.96
CA ASN A 540 -23.09 -8.70 -6.37
C ASN A 540 -24.59 -8.56 -6.70
N VAL A 541 -24.97 -7.43 -7.30
CA VAL A 541 -26.35 -7.18 -7.76
C VAL A 541 -26.37 -7.23 -9.28
N PHE A 542 -27.13 -8.16 -9.83
CA PHE A 542 -27.32 -8.29 -11.27
C PHE A 542 -28.81 -8.53 -11.59
N ASN A 543 -29.38 -7.71 -12.45
CA ASN A 543 -30.83 -7.75 -12.80
C ASN A 543 -31.72 -7.76 -11.54
N ASN A 544 -31.46 -6.90 -10.56
CA ASN A 544 -32.14 -6.81 -9.27
C ASN A 544 -32.09 -8.10 -8.43
N ARG A 545 -31.18 -9.01 -8.72
CA ARG A 545 -30.94 -10.20 -7.91
C ARG A 545 -29.60 -10.08 -7.21
N GLU A 546 -29.62 -10.26 -5.91
CA GLU A 546 -28.43 -10.27 -5.08
C GLU A 546 -27.83 -11.67 -5.02
N SER A 547 -26.53 -11.73 -5.07
CA SER A 547 -25.74 -12.97 -4.91
C SER A 547 -24.45 -12.69 -4.18
N ILE A 548 -23.91 -13.70 -3.49
CA ILE A 548 -22.64 -13.58 -2.81
C ILE A 548 -21.52 -13.59 -3.86
N SER A 549 -20.68 -12.56 -3.84
CA SER A 549 -19.43 -12.47 -4.57
C SER A 549 -18.28 -12.94 -3.67
N ILE A 550 -17.46 -13.86 -4.16
CA ILE A 550 -16.28 -14.35 -3.47
C ILE A 550 -15.06 -13.99 -4.30
N ARG A 551 -14.21 -13.10 -3.78
CA ARG A 551 -12.95 -12.69 -4.39
C ARG A 551 -11.80 -13.41 -3.71
N VAL A 552 -11.01 -14.17 -4.47
CA VAL A 552 -9.84 -14.87 -3.95
C VAL A 552 -8.67 -13.90 -3.87
N ILE A 553 -8.09 -13.75 -2.68
CA ILE A 553 -6.92 -12.92 -2.39
C ILE A 553 -5.63 -13.72 -2.58
N ASP A 554 -5.65 -14.97 -2.10
CA ASP A 554 -4.54 -15.92 -2.27
C ASP A 554 -5.08 -17.34 -2.24
N HIS A 555 -4.37 -18.28 -2.87
CA HIS A 555 -4.77 -19.68 -2.92
C HIS A 555 -3.57 -20.61 -3.01
N ARG A 556 -3.77 -21.84 -2.55
CA ARG A 556 -2.81 -22.93 -2.65
C ARG A 556 -3.51 -24.28 -2.68
N LEU A 557 -2.84 -25.31 -3.15
CA LEU A 557 -3.35 -26.68 -3.01
C LEU A 557 -3.45 -27.06 -1.53
N SER A 558 -4.53 -27.72 -1.15
CA SER A 558 -4.73 -28.15 0.25
C SER A 558 -3.68 -29.15 0.68
N GLY A 559 -3.31 -29.10 1.97
CA GLY A 559 -2.34 -30.01 2.57
C GLY A 559 -0.90 -29.47 2.59
N VAL A 560 -0.63 -28.32 2.02
CA VAL A 560 0.70 -27.69 2.10
C VAL A 560 0.98 -27.23 3.53
N LYS A 561 2.04 -27.77 4.15
CA LYS A 561 2.50 -27.39 5.49
C LYS A 561 3.39 -26.14 5.39
N GLN A 562 2.79 -24.96 5.59
CA GLN A 562 3.48 -23.68 5.35
C GLN A 562 4.76 -23.49 6.19
N GLU A 563 4.79 -23.98 7.45
CA GLU A 563 5.98 -23.86 8.31
C GLU A 563 7.17 -24.61 7.69
N ARG A 564 6.93 -25.80 7.13
CA ARG A 564 7.97 -26.59 6.46
C ARG A 564 8.42 -25.91 5.16
N TYR A 565 7.49 -25.31 4.42
CA TYR A 565 7.82 -24.57 3.20
C TYR A 565 8.75 -23.39 3.50
N PHE A 566 8.39 -22.53 4.47
CA PHE A 566 9.17 -21.35 4.79
C PHE A 566 10.53 -21.70 5.42
N ALA A 567 10.59 -22.69 6.29
CA ALA A 567 11.86 -23.18 6.82
C ALA A 567 12.79 -23.72 5.71
N ALA A 568 12.24 -24.42 4.74
CA ALA A 568 13.02 -24.93 3.61
C ALA A 568 13.44 -23.82 2.64
N LYS A 569 12.62 -22.77 2.48
CA LYS A 569 12.96 -21.58 1.68
C LYS A 569 14.09 -20.79 2.33
N ASP A 570 14.00 -20.50 3.63
CA ASP A 570 15.07 -19.83 4.39
C ASP A 570 16.39 -20.60 4.32
N CYS A 571 16.30 -21.94 4.38
CA CYS A 571 17.47 -22.78 4.22
C CYS A 571 18.12 -22.66 2.83
N TYR A 572 17.33 -22.62 1.76
CA TYR A 572 17.86 -22.40 0.41
C TYR A 572 18.54 -21.04 0.30
N GLU A 573 17.92 -19.99 0.81
CA GLU A 573 18.49 -18.64 0.82
C GLU A 573 19.81 -18.57 1.60
N LYS A 574 19.92 -19.25 2.76
CA LYS A 574 21.16 -19.40 3.51
C LYS A 574 22.26 -20.10 2.71
N LEU A 575 21.87 -21.19 2.04
CA LEU A 575 22.78 -21.94 1.18
C LEU A 575 23.36 -21.06 0.05
N MET A 576 22.50 -20.27 -0.59
CA MET A 576 22.91 -19.36 -1.68
C MET A 576 23.85 -18.24 -1.20
N ARG A 577 23.65 -17.75 0.02
CA ARG A 577 24.56 -16.78 0.66
C ARG A 577 25.87 -17.40 1.15
N GLY A 578 26.05 -18.72 1.00
CA GLY A 578 27.26 -19.42 1.44
C GLY A 578 27.36 -19.65 2.95
N GLU A 579 26.25 -19.53 3.69
CA GLU A 579 26.20 -19.80 5.11
C GLU A 579 26.46 -21.29 5.39
N GLN A 580 27.16 -21.59 6.50
CA GLN A 580 27.42 -22.97 6.91
C GLN A 580 26.13 -23.62 7.42
N LEU A 581 25.75 -24.73 6.81
CA LEU A 581 24.64 -25.55 7.24
C LEU A 581 25.13 -26.86 7.89
N PRO A 582 24.41 -27.38 8.90
CA PRO A 582 24.76 -28.67 9.50
C PRO A 582 24.80 -29.79 8.48
N ALA A 583 25.79 -30.70 8.57
CA ALA A 583 25.94 -31.86 7.65
C ALA A 583 24.68 -32.73 7.57
N SER A 584 23.98 -32.93 8.71
CA SER A 584 22.70 -33.67 8.76
C SER A 584 21.60 -33.02 7.92
N PHE A 585 21.68 -31.67 7.75
CA PHE A 585 20.74 -30.92 6.94
C PHE A 585 21.11 -30.99 5.45
N ILE A 586 22.40 -30.79 5.11
CA ILE A 586 22.89 -30.90 3.73
C ILE A 586 22.55 -32.25 3.14
N ARG A 587 22.70 -33.36 3.91
CA ARG A 587 22.28 -34.72 3.47
C ARG A 587 20.79 -34.82 3.10
N LYS A 588 19.92 -34.04 3.77
CA LYS A 588 18.47 -34.08 3.52
C LYS A 588 18.04 -33.27 2.30
N ILE A 589 18.84 -32.31 1.86
CA ILE A 589 18.53 -31.46 0.73
C ILE A 589 19.15 -31.91 -0.58
N ILE A 590 20.18 -32.77 -0.54
CA ILE A 590 20.74 -33.41 -1.75
C ILE A 590 19.68 -34.35 -2.34
N PRO A 591 19.23 -34.12 -3.60
CA PRO A 591 18.22 -34.98 -4.21
C PRO A 591 18.82 -36.33 -4.64
N THR A 592 18.05 -37.39 -4.45
CA THR A 592 18.36 -38.69 -4.98
C THR A 592 18.14 -38.76 -6.50
N ARG A 593 18.74 -39.70 -7.17
CA ARG A 593 18.53 -39.93 -8.62
C ARG A 593 17.05 -40.17 -8.98
N GLN A 594 16.30 -40.85 -8.12
CA GLN A 594 14.87 -41.10 -8.33
C GLN A 594 14.05 -39.81 -8.23
N GLU A 595 14.36 -38.96 -7.25
CA GLU A 595 13.73 -37.64 -7.09
C GLU A 595 14.01 -36.76 -8.30
N LEU A 596 15.27 -36.67 -8.76
CA LEU A 596 15.63 -35.92 -9.97
C LEU A 596 14.84 -36.43 -11.20
N ILE A 597 14.76 -37.75 -11.41
CA ILE A 597 13.98 -38.31 -12.51
C ILE A 597 12.50 -37.96 -12.41
N GLY A 598 11.91 -38.01 -11.20
CA GLY A 598 10.50 -37.64 -10.97
C GLY A 598 10.21 -36.19 -11.32
N VAL A 599 11.03 -35.27 -10.80
CA VAL A 599 10.91 -33.82 -11.07
C VAL A 599 11.09 -33.52 -12.56
N TYR A 600 12.12 -34.09 -13.19
CA TYR A 600 12.39 -33.88 -14.62
C TYR A 600 11.25 -34.36 -15.50
N LYS A 601 10.72 -35.58 -15.24
CA LYS A 601 9.57 -36.13 -15.98
C LYS A 601 8.36 -35.20 -15.87
N TYR A 602 8.08 -34.65 -14.68
CA TYR A 602 6.97 -33.74 -14.49
C TYR A 602 7.17 -32.45 -15.30
N ILE A 603 8.35 -31.80 -15.19
CA ILE A 603 8.66 -30.59 -15.95
C ILE A 603 8.58 -30.85 -17.46
N SER A 604 9.10 -31.98 -17.95
CA SER A 604 9.07 -32.33 -19.37
C SER A 604 7.65 -32.55 -19.90
N ALA A 605 6.71 -32.99 -19.05
CA ALA A 605 5.31 -33.20 -19.41
C ALA A 605 4.55 -31.87 -19.49
N VAL A 606 4.72 -30.99 -18.49
CA VAL A 606 3.97 -29.72 -18.40
C VAL A 606 4.60 -28.58 -19.22
N LYS A 607 5.86 -28.70 -19.63
CA LYS A 607 6.67 -27.75 -20.43
C LYS A 607 6.98 -26.43 -19.74
N ASN A 608 5.99 -25.77 -19.12
CA ASN A 608 6.14 -24.48 -18.45
C ASN A 608 5.41 -24.52 -17.11
N ILE A 609 6.10 -24.13 -16.03
CA ILE A 609 5.53 -24.08 -14.68
C ILE A 609 6.32 -23.07 -13.84
N THR A 610 5.72 -22.51 -12.79
CA THR A 610 6.47 -21.77 -11.76
C THR A 610 6.98 -22.72 -10.69
N LEU A 611 8.06 -22.34 -10.00
CA LEU A 611 8.66 -23.16 -8.94
C LEU A 611 7.65 -23.45 -7.81
N ASP A 612 6.87 -22.46 -7.40
CA ASP A 612 5.83 -22.65 -6.37
C ASP A 612 4.74 -23.62 -6.84
N ASN A 613 4.29 -23.51 -8.08
CA ASN A 613 3.31 -24.45 -8.64
C ASN A 613 3.88 -25.87 -8.76
N LEU A 614 5.13 -25.98 -9.15
CA LEU A 614 5.84 -27.28 -9.19
C LEU A 614 5.93 -27.89 -7.78
N PHE A 615 6.29 -27.07 -6.78
CA PHE A 615 6.31 -27.50 -5.38
C PHE A 615 4.94 -28.00 -4.91
N MET A 616 3.87 -27.23 -5.17
CA MET A 616 2.51 -27.64 -4.79
C MET A 616 2.08 -28.98 -5.39
N LYS A 617 2.57 -29.33 -6.61
CA LYS A 617 2.20 -30.57 -7.31
C LYS A 617 3.02 -31.79 -6.91
N ILE A 618 4.29 -31.62 -6.52
CA ILE A 618 5.20 -32.70 -6.25
C ILE A 618 5.73 -32.75 -4.82
N SER A 619 5.32 -31.82 -3.96
CA SER A 619 5.72 -31.80 -2.54
C SER A 619 5.21 -33.05 -1.82
N GLY A 620 6.03 -33.55 -0.91
CA GLY A 620 5.74 -34.74 -0.09
C GLY A 620 6.71 -34.80 1.09
N ASP A 621 6.70 -35.90 1.83
CA ASP A 621 7.55 -36.03 3.03
C ASP A 621 9.06 -35.99 2.69
N SER A 622 9.47 -36.45 1.52
CA SER A 622 10.86 -36.46 1.05
C SER A 622 11.26 -35.22 0.24
N MET A 623 10.29 -34.52 -0.41
CA MET A 623 10.54 -33.38 -1.29
C MET A 623 10.10 -32.10 -0.62
N ASN A 624 11.04 -31.36 0.00
CA ASN A 624 10.83 -30.01 0.51
C ASN A 624 11.23 -28.97 -0.52
N TYR A 625 10.89 -27.68 -0.25
CA TYR A 625 11.15 -26.57 -1.18
C TYR A 625 12.64 -26.39 -1.51
N CYS A 626 13.54 -26.48 -0.52
CA CYS A 626 14.97 -26.36 -0.73
C CYS A 626 15.49 -27.44 -1.68
N LYS A 627 15.15 -28.71 -1.43
CA LYS A 627 15.54 -29.82 -2.28
C LYS A 627 15.00 -29.68 -3.72
N LEU A 628 13.76 -29.22 -3.85
CA LEU A 628 13.17 -28.96 -5.16
C LEU A 628 13.90 -27.86 -5.92
N HIS A 629 14.24 -26.76 -5.25
CA HIS A 629 14.99 -25.67 -5.86
C HIS A 629 16.37 -26.13 -6.33
N ILE A 630 17.05 -26.95 -5.51
CA ILE A 630 18.31 -27.59 -5.89
C ILE A 630 18.14 -28.49 -7.15
N CYS A 631 17.03 -29.23 -7.27
CA CYS A 631 16.75 -29.96 -8.51
C CYS A 631 16.67 -29.03 -9.73
N VAL A 632 16.02 -27.88 -9.56
CA VAL A 632 15.91 -26.89 -10.63
C VAL A 632 17.29 -26.32 -10.98
N ASP A 633 18.12 -26.00 -10.00
CA ASP A 633 19.49 -25.53 -10.24
C ASP A 633 20.32 -26.57 -11.01
N ILE A 634 20.27 -27.82 -10.59
CA ILE A 634 20.96 -28.94 -11.29
C ILE A 634 20.51 -29.03 -12.77
N PHE A 635 19.22 -28.91 -13.03
CA PHE A 635 18.71 -28.97 -14.40
C PHE A 635 19.09 -27.73 -15.21
N ARG A 636 19.12 -26.53 -14.59
CA ARG A 636 19.63 -25.29 -15.20
C ARG A 636 21.10 -25.43 -15.57
N ASP A 637 21.96 -25.86 -14.64
CA ASP A 637 23.40 -26.10 -14.87
C ASP A 637 23.66 -27.01 -16.06
N LYS A 638 22.76 -27.97 -16.30
CA LYS A 638 22.85 -28.94 -17.40
C LYS A 638 22.10 -28.55 -18.67
N GLY A 639 21.51 -27.35 -18.72
CA GLY A 639 20.78 -26.84 -19.88
C GLY A 639 19.50 -27.65 -20.22
N LEU A 640 18.93 -28.35 -19.22
CA LEU A 640 17.70 -29.14 -19.38
C LEU A 640 16.43 -28.27 -19.19
N ILE A 641 16.59 -27.13 -18.58
CA ILE A 641 15.55 -26.14 -18.38
C ILE A 641 16.13 -24.72 -18.51
N GLU A 642 15.28 -23.79 -18.86
CA GLU A 642 15.48 -22.35 -18.66
C GLU A 642 14.73 -21.97 -17.37
N PHE A 643 15.41 -21.30 -16.43
CA PHE A 643 14.81 -20.78 -15.21
C PHE A 643 14.88 -19.26 -15.21
N ARG A 644 13.76 -18.58 -15.01
CA ARG A 644 13.65 -17.13 -14.92
C ARG A 644 13.34 -16.71 -13.46
N PRO A 645 14.33 -16.31 -12.68
CA PRO A 645 14.18 -16.03 -11.27
C PRO A 645 13.16 -14.93 -10.98
N ALA A 646 13.12 -13.85 -11.78
CA ALA A 646 12.16 -12.75 -11.58
C ALA A 646 10.69 -13.20 -11.52
N THR A 647 10.35 -14.24 -12.27
CA THR A 647 8.99 -14.79 -12.33
C THR A 647 8.89 -16.20 -11.75
N MET A 648 10.00 -16.73 -11.22
CA MET A 648 10.13 -18.11 -10.77
C MET A 648 9.69 -19.14 -11.83
N LYS A 649 9.77 -18.78 -13.13
CA LYS A 649 9.29 -19.60 -14.24
C LYS A 649 10.36 -20.60 -14.70
N ILE A 650 9.95 -21.84 -14.81
CA ILE A 650 10.73 -22.96 -15.35
C ILE A 650 10.17 -23.30 -16.72
N SER A 651 11.02 -23.32 -17.75
CA SER A 651 10.67 -23.74 -19.11
C SER A 651 11.53 -24.96 -19.50
N TYR A 652 10.90 -26.02 -19.99
CA TYR A 652 11.58 -27.22 -20.42
C TYR A 652 12.39 -26.97 -21.69
N VAL A 653 13.63 -27.45 -21.71
CA VAL A 653 14.50 -27.44 -22.89
C VAL A 653 14.71 -28.91 -23.37
N VAL A 654 14.49 -29.13 -24.67
CA VAL A 654 14.72 -30.48 -25.26
C VAL A 654 16.22 -30.72 -25.32
N PRO A 655 16.76 -31.75 -24.62
CA PRO A 655 18.19 -32.00 -24.62
C PRO A 655 18.66 -32.54 -25.96
N LYS A 656 19.78 -32.01 -26.47
CA LYS A 656 20.39 -32.47 -27.73
C LYS A 656 21.12 -33.79 -27.57
N GLN A 657 21.55 -34.12 -26.36
CA GLN A 657 22.28 -35.33 -26.02
C GLN A 657 22.02 -35.77 -24.58
N LYS A 658 22.40 -36.99 -24.25
CA LYS A 658 22.35 -37.43 -22.83
C LYS A 658 23.32 -36.62 -22.01
N VAL A 659 22.85 -36.14 -20.85
CA VAL A 659 23.66 -35.40 -19.88
C VAL A 659 23.82 -36.19 -18.59
N ASN A 660 24.99 -36.07 -18.00
CA ASN A 660 25.23 -36.56 -16.65
C ASN A 660 24.83 -35.45 -15.65
N LEU A 661 24.06 -35.81 -14.65
CA LEU A 661 23.62 -34.84 -13.62
C LEU A 661 24.60 -34.74 -12.43
N GLU A 662 25.43 -35.78 -12.25
CA GLU A 662 26.35 -35.91 -11.11
C GLU A 662 27.48 -34.88 -11.15
N ASP A 663 27.80 -34.38 -12.33
CA ASP A 663 28.83 -33.34 -12.58
C ASP A 663 28.25 -31.92 -12.74
N SER A 664 27.01 -31.69 -12.24
CA SER A 664 26.47 -30.34 -12.13
C SER A 664 27.23 -29.51 -11.08
N GLU A 665 27.43 -28.21 -11.36
CA GLU A 665 28.12 -27.32 -10.44
C GLU A 665 27.46 -27.32 -9.04
N THR A 666 26.12 -27.29 -9.02
CA THR A 666 25.32 -27.33 -7.79
C THR A 666 25.57 -28.61 -6.97
N LEU A 667 25.58 -29.80 -7.58
CA LEU A 667 25.84 -31.07 -6.84
C LEU A 667 27.28 -31.16 -6.37
N VAL A 668 28.27 -30.75 -7.18
CA VAL A 668 29.68 -30.71 -6.80
C VAL A 668 29.87 -29.82 -5.57
N LYS A 669 29.34 -28.61 -5.61
CA LYS A 669 29.41 -27.63 -4.47
C LYS A 669 28.77 -28.20 -3.20
N LEU A 670 27.59 -28.82 -3.29
CA LEU A 670 26.90 -29.41 -2.14
C LEU A 670 27.69 -30.59 -1.53
N ASN A 671 28.32 -31.45 -2.37
CA ASN A 671 29.15 -32.55 -1.91
C ASN A 671 30.45 -32.06 -1.24
N GLU A 672 31.06 -30.98 -1.75
CA GLU A 672 32.21 -30.32 -1.10
C GLU A 672 31.84 -29.73 0.27
N MET A 673 30.67 -29.08 0.36
CA MET A 673 30.16 -28.57 1.64
C MET A 673 29.89 -29.68 2.64
N LEU A 674 29.38 -30.83 2.17
CA LEU A 674 29.16 -32.00 3.01
C LEU A 674 30.48 -32.58 3.52
N GLY A 675 31.53 -32.64 2.68
CA GLY A 675 32.86 -33.07 3.06
C GLY A 675 33.49 -32.15 4.12
N LYS A 676 33.35 -30.86 3.98
CA LYS A 676 33.85 -29.85 4.95
C LYS A 676 33.10 -29.87 6.28
N ALA A 677 31.81 -30.18 6.28
CA ALA A 677 30.96 -30.22 7.48
C ALA A 677 31.06 -31.56 8.23
N GLY A 678 31.71 -32.58 7.66
CA GLY A 678 31.94 -33.90 8.25
C GLY A 678 33.31 -34.07 8.94
N ASN A 679 34.20 -33.10 8.77
CA ASN A 679 35.45 -32.92 9.49
C ASN A 679 35.32 -31.83 10.56
#